data_5c349129a449a62276bffec96bf07c4d
#
_entry.id   5c349129a449a62276bffec96bf07c4d
#
_cell.length_a   1.000
_cell.length_b   1.000
_cell.length_c   1.000
_cell.angle_alpha   90.00
_cell.angle_beta   90.00
_cell.angle_gamma   90.00
#
_symmetry.space_group_name_H-M   'P 1'
#
loop_
_entity.id
_entity.type
_entity.pdbx_description
1 polymer ?
#
loop_
_entity_poly.entity_id
_entity_poly.type
_entity_poly.pdbx_seq_one_letter_code
_entity_poly.pdbx_strand_id
1 'polypeptide(L)'
;MADRRPSAYDPQSVEQKWQQRWEERGTNRTDVPGAARPFFNLMMFPYPSAEGLHVGNVFAFVGADIQGRYQRLAGHDVFEPLGFDAFGIHSENFALKVGTHPAELIPRNIERFRMQLKRIGLMADWRYEVQTTDPRYYRWTQWIFLQLFRGGLAVKRRAAVNWCPACKTVLANEQVIGGFCERHPDVKVEQRMLDQWFFTITRYAAPLLDNLETADWSHSTKTIQANWIGRSEGAEVVFETPGGKRIPVFTTRPDTLFGATYLVLAPEHPLVSDVTTSECRTVVNEYRRRVAAMDLVSRKSVEKAKTGVFTGSYARNPATGASVPIWIADYVLMEYGTGAIMAVPGHDERDFEFAMQMKLPIVRVVAGPGQDAATPLAAAEPDIPEGRLVNSPGYDGKPWEEAKRAITAALAAKGLAKPVTNYRLHDWCISRQRYWGPPIPIIYCDTCGTVPVPEKDLPVVLPALEDFRPDDSGVSPLARAESWYRVPCPKCGKLARRETDVSDTFLDSAWYFLRYPSADRDDVPFDATLTKKWLPVASYIGGNEHAVLHLMYARFITMALKDLGHVSFAEPFARFRAHGTIVKDGAKMSKSRGNVVNPDQYVEQWGADTFRMYLMFLGPYQEGGDFRDAGISGIRRFLDKVWALVETAGTEAQAHGGTGKPSPELVRMMHRTIQRVTSDTASLDYNTAIAAMMEYVNALRDGTPTRDLLESLTLLLAPYAPHFAEECWERLGHTTSVMDAGLPRFDPALAVADEVEFVVQVGGKVRSRLTLARGTPEEVAVAAALADPAVRKFTEGKQPNKVVFVPDRLVNLVL
;
A
#
# COMPACT_ATOMS: atom_id res chain seq x y z
N MET A 1 3.55 -8.03 61.94
CA MET A 1 3.04 -7.77 60.56
C MET A 1 3.88 -8.62 59.62
N ALA A 2 3.28 -9.60 58.94
CA ALA A 2 4.00 -10.45 58.03
C ALA A 2 4.43 -9.61 56.81
N ASP A 3 5.72 -9.65 56.55
CA ASP A 3 6.37 -9.04 55.37
C ASP A 3 5.82 -9.74 54.11
N ARG A 4 4.63 -9.28 53.60
CA ARG A 4 4.07 -9.76 52.36
C ARG A 4 4.81 -9.04 51.23
N ARG A 5 5.87 -9.70 50.72
CA ARG A 5 6.43 -9.27 49.43
C ARG A 5 5.33 -9.19 48.39
N PRO A 6 5.31 -8.14 47.54
CA PRO A 6 4.36 -8.05 46.47
C PRO A 6 4.32 -9.33 45.63
N SER A 7 3.13 -9.80 45.27
CA SER A 7 3.03 -10.97 44.40
C SER A 7 3.71 -10.67 43.08
N ALA A 8 4.47 -11.62 42.56
CA ALA A 8 5.11 -11.44 41.26
C ALA A 8 4.05 -11.41 40.15
N TYR A 9 4.22 -10.55 39.16
CA TYR A 9 3.36 -10.55 37.98
C TYR A 9 3.50 -11.87 37.22
N ASP A 10 2.40 -12.60 37.06
CA ASP A 10 2.30 -13.83 36.25
C ASP A 10 1.43 -13.55 35.00
N PRO A 11 2.08 -13.31 33.85
CA PRO A 11 1.34 -12.99 32.62
C PRO A 11 0.41 -14.11 32.18
N GLN A 12 0.81 -15.39 32.32
CA GLN A 12 0.02 -16.50 31.82
C GLN A 12 -1.33 -16.59 32.55
N SER A 13 -1.33 -16.48 33.88
CA SER A 13 -2.55 -16.49 34.69
C SER A 13 -3.45 -15.27 34.41
N VAL A 14 -2.84 -14.08 34.30
CA VAL A 14 -3.56 -12.83 34.05
C VAL A 14 -4.21 -12.81 32.66
N GLU A 15 -3.46 -13.20 31.65
CA GLU A 15 -3.94 -13.23 30.27
C GLU A 15 -5.08 -14.24 30.08
N GLN A 16 -4.94 -15.45 30.62
CA GLN A 16 -5.98 -16.47 30.58
C GLN A 16 -7.26 -15.99 31.26
N LYS A 17 -7.13 -15.41 32.48
CA LYS A 17 -8.25 -14.84 33.23
C LYS A 17 -9.02 -13.81 32.40
N TRP A 18 -8.31 -12.86 31.78
CA TRP A 18 -8.97 -11.75 31.09
C TRP A 18 -9.51 -12.14 29.73
N GLN A 19 -8.87 -13.00 28.98
CA GLN A 19 -9.40 -13.55 27.73
C GLN A 19 -10.73 -14.26 27.97
N GLN A 20 -10.80 -15.11 29.01
CA GLN A 20 -12.06 -15.76 29.40
C GLN A 20 -13.13 -14.75 29.78
N ARG A 21 -12.81 -13.76 30.60
CA ARG A 21 -13.76 -12.72 31.04
C ARG A 21 -14.26 -11.87 29.89
N TRP A 22 -13.40 -11.49 28.93
CA TRP A 22 -13.83 -10.75 27.75
C TRP A 22 -14.81 -11.54 26.87
N GLU A 23 -14.60 -12.84 26.74
CA GLU A 23 -15.51 -13.70 25.99
C GLU A 23 -16.86 -13.83 26.71
N GLU A 24 -16.85 -14.10 28.00
CA GLU A 24 -18.06 -14.23 28.85
C GLU A 24 -18.87 -12.93 28.90
N ARG A 25 -18.22 -11.80 29.04
CA ARG A 25 -18.88 -10.48 29.09
C ARG A 25 -19.21 -9.90 27.72
N GLY A 26 -18.65 -10.44 26.65
CA GLY A 26 -18.76 -9.88 25.30
C GLY A 26 -18.08 -8.50 25.20
N THR A 27 -16.98 -8.28 25.91
CA THR A 27 -16.29 -6.97 26.00
C THR A 27 -15.89 -6.41 24.64
N ASN A 28 -15.52 -7.25 23.69
CA ASN A 28 -15.10 -6.85 22.35
C ASN A 28 -16.25 -6.84 21.32
N ARG A 29 -17.49 -7.01 21.76
CA ARG A 29 -18.66 -6.99 20.89
C ARG A 29 -19.12 -5.58 20.63
N THR A 30 -19.39 -5.26 19.36
CA THR A 30 -19.90 -3.96 18.94
C THR A 30 -21.39 -4.09 18.60
N ASP A 31 -22.21 -3.15 19.07
CA ASP A 31 -23.58 -3.02 18.61
C ASP A 31 -23.60 -2.32 17.24
N VAL A 32 -23.36 -3.09 16.19
CA VAL A 32 -23.21 -2.56 14.82
C VAL A 32 -24.46 -1.79 14.36
N PRO A 33 -25.71 -2.28 14.57
CA PRO A 33 -26.91 -1.50 14.25
C PRO A 33 -27.10 -0.26 15.13
N GLY A 34 -26.85 -0.37 16.46
CA GLY A 34 -27.14 0.66 17.44
C GLY A 34 -26.07 1.73 17.63
N ALA A 35 -24.86 1.56 17.10
CA ALA A 35 -23.73 2.47 17.29
C ALA A 35 -24.11 3.94 17.07
N ALA A 36 -23.81 4.80 18.06
CA ALA A 36 -24.06 6.24 18.02
C ALA A 36 -22.89 7.03 17.45
N ARG A 37 -21.65 6.58 17.71
CA ARG A 37 -20.40 7.18 17.23
C ARG A 37 -19.54 6.13 16.53
N PRO A 38 -19.97 5.64 15.35
CA PRO A 38 -19.33 4.53 14.66
C PRO A 38 -17.89 4.87 14.27
N PHE A 39 -16.97 3.95 14.54
CA PHE A 39 -15.58 4.00 14.12
C PHE A 39 -15.16 2.63 13.61
N PHE A 40 -15.09 2.48 12.30
CA PHE A 40 -14.64 1.24 11.69
C PHE A 40 -13.11 1.23 11.66
N ASN A 41 -12.49 0.42 12.52
CA ASN A 41 -11.07 0.18 12.56
C ASN A 41 -10.76 -1.10 11.80
N LEU A 42 -10.11 -0.98 10.66
CA LEU A 42 -9.83 -2.10 9.77
C LEU A 42 -8.33 -2.39 9.72
N MET A 43 -7.99 -3.66 9.77
CA MET A 43 -6.67 -4.19 9.46
C MET A 43 -6.75 -5.13 8.27
N MET A 44 -5.67 -5.28 7.52
CA MET A 44 -5.63 -6.23 6.41
C MET A 44 -5.75 -7.64 6.94
N PHE A 45 -6.77 -8.38 6.47
CA PHE A 45 -6.96 -9.75 6.92
C PHE A 45 -5.87 -10.69 6.38
N PRO A 46 -5.44 -11.69 7.19
CA PRO A 46 -4.29 -12.52 6.87
C PRO A 46 -4.59 -13.59 5.82
N TYR A 47 -3.54 -13.97 5.08
CA TYR A 47 -3.53 -15.15 4.24
C TYR A 47 -3.11 -16.38 5.07
N PRO A 48 -3.98 -17.39 5.30
CA PRO A 48 -3.64 -18.59 6.07
C PRO A 48 -2.81 -19.60 5.23
N SER A 49 -1.81 -19.11 4.54
CA SER A 49 -0.91 -19.84 3.62
C SER A 49 0.30 -20.47 4.32
N ALA A 50 0.23 -20.63 5.65
CA ALA A 50 1.29 -21.15 6.48
C ALA A 50 0.74 -21.76 7.77
N GLU A 51 1.56 -22.48 8.52
CA GLU A 51 1.20 -23.14 9.79
C GLU A 51 1.04 -22.16 10.96
N GLY A 52 1.01 -20.87 10.75
CA GLY A 52 0.84 -19.86 11.79
C GLY A 52 1.35 -18.49 11.36
N LEU A 53 1.08 -17.50 12.22
CA LEU A 53 1.56 -16.13 12.09
C LEU A 53 3.08 -16.05 12.34
N HIS A 54 3.71 -15.06 11.75
CA HIS A 54 5.05 -14.62 12.12
C HIS A 54 5.01 -13.25 12.82
N VAL A 55 6.12 -12.88 13.45
CA VAL A 55 6.25 -11.62 14.22
C VAL A 55 5.84 -10.38 13.40
N GLY A 56 6.14 -10.34 12.10
CA GLY A 56 5.73 -9.23 11.24
C GLY A 56 4.20 -9.09 11.11
N ASN A 57 3.45 -10.20 11.11
CA ASN A 57 1.99 -10.14 11.15
C ASN A 57 1.51 -9.59 12.50
N VAL A 58 2.07 -10.10 13.60
CA VAL A 58 1.70 -9.65 14.94
C VAL A 58 1.98 -8.16 15.13
N PHE A 59 3.09 -7.65 14.62
CA PHE A 59 3.41 -6.22 14.61
C PHE A 59 2.30 -5.38 13.93
N ALA A 60 1.87 -5.80 12.74
CA ALA A 60 0.82 -5.11 12.01
C ALA A 60 -0.51 -5.11 12.78
N PHE A 61 -0.94 -6.27 13.27
CA PHE A 61 -2.21 -6.42 13.99
C PHE A 61 -2.22 -5.69 15.32
N VAL A 62 -1.15 -5.76 16.09
CA VAL A 62 -1.05 -5.08 17.40
C VAL A 62 -1.13 -3.57 17.22
N GLY A 63 -0.44 -2.99 16.24
CA GLY A 63 -0.52 -1.55 15.99
C GLY A 63 -1.92 -1.08 15.58
N ALA A 64 -2.63 -1.87 14.78
CA ALA A 64 -4.02 -1.58 14.43
C ALA A 64 -4.97 -1.73 15.64
N ASP A 65 -4.82 -2.76 16.46
CA ASP A 65 -5.60 -2.99 17.68
C ASP A 65 -5.38 -1.87 18.72
N ILE A 66 -4.15 -1.37 18.87
CA ILE A 66 -3.88 -0.22 19.74
C ILE A 66 -4.70 1.00 19.29
N GLN A 67 -4.76 1.27 18.00
CA GLN A 67 -5.58 2.36 17.45
C GLN A 67 -7.07 2.14 17.72
N GLY A 68 -7.57 0.92 17.55
CA GLY A 68 -8.95 0.57 17.87
C GLY A 68 -9.30 0.79 19.34
N ARG A 69 -8.44 0.29 20.25
CA ARG A 69 -8.60 0.49 21.71
C ARG A 69 -8.52 1.96 22.12
N TYR A 70 -7.60 2.71 21.53
CA TYR A 70 -7.49 4.14 21.75
C TYR A 70 -8.78 4.87 21.34
N GLN A 71 -9.34 4.56 20.18
CA GLN A 71 -10.59 5.15 19.72
C GLN A 71 -11.79 4.78 20.60
N ARG A 72 -11.82 3.55 21.12
CA ARG A 72 -12.84 3.15 22.08
C ARG A 72 -12.74 3.95 23.37
N LEU A 73 -11.55 4.11 23.94
CA LEU A 73 -11.33 4.99 25.09
C LEU A 73 -11.65 6.45 24.79
N ALA A 74 -11.50 6.90 23.53
CA ALA A 74 -11.95 8.22 23.10
C ALA A 74 -13.49 8.34 22.95
N GLY A 75 -14.23 7.29 23.26
CA GLY A 75 -15.69 7.24 23.29
C GLY A 75 -16.34 6.95 21.96
N HIS A 76 -15.66 6.28 21.03
CA HIS A 76 -16.27 5.77 19.82
C HIS A 76 -16.80 4.34 20.00
N ASP A 77 -17.83 4.02 19.23
CA ASP A 77 -18.30 2.65 19.05
C ASP A 77 -17.41 1.98 17.99
N VAL A 78 -16.36 1.31 18.45
CA VAL A 78 -15.34 0.76 17.56
C VAL A 78 -15.79 -0.59 17.02
N PHE A 79 -15.85 -0.72 15.70
CA PHE A 79 -16.03 -1.99 15.01
C PHE A 79 -14.69 -2.46 14.45
N GLU A 80 -14.20 -3.57 14.96
CA GLU A 80 -12.93 -4.19 14.59
C GLU A 80 -13.16 -5.66 14.23
N PRO A 81 -13.72 -5.95 13.05
CA PRO A 81 -13.90 -7.32 12.57
C PRO A 81 -12.61 -7.88 12.02
N LEU A 82 -12.50 -9.20 12.00
CA LEU A 82 -11.39 -9.91 11.40
C LEU A 82 -11.89 -11.14 10.63
N GLY A 83 -11.12 -11.53 9.61
CA GLY A 83 -11.42 -12.69 8.76
C GLY A 83 -10.15 -13.22 8.12
N PHE A 84 -10.33 -14.08 7.10
CA PHE A 84 -9.21 -14.77 6.46
C PHE A 84 -9.35 -14.75 4.94
N ASP A 85 -8.31 -14.26 4.26
CA ASP A 85 -8.18 -14.36 2.81
C ASP A 85 -7.59 -15.73 2.46
N ALA A 86 -8.47 -16.69 2.31
CA ALA A 86 -8.13 -18.10 2.34
C ALA A 86 -7.98 -18.74 0.95
N PHE A 87 -8.47 -18.11 -0.10
CA PHE A 87 -8.25 -18.50 -1.48
C PHE A 87 -6.86 -18.08 -1.99
N GLY A 88 -6.54 -18.45 -3.21
CA GLY A 88 -5.40 -17.96 -3.96
C GLY A 88 -4.20 -18.90 -4.05
N ILE A 89 -3.27 -18.47 -4.89
CA ILE A 89 -2.10 -19.25 -5.30
C ILE A 89 -1.18 -19.58 -4.11
N HIS A 90 -1.06 -18.69 -3.13
CA HIS A 90 -0.22 -18.94 -1.95
C HIS A 90 -0.70 -20.12 -1.13
N SER A 91 -2.00 -20.17 -0.86
CA SER A 91 -2.65 -21.29 -0.15
C SER A 91 -2.56 -22.59 -0.93
N GLU A 92 -2.82 -22.54 -2.24
CA GLU A 92 -2.72 -23.71 -3.12
C GLU A 92 -1.29 -24.25 -3.24
N ASN A 93 -0.30 -23.36 -3.42
CA ASN A 93 1.11 -23.78 -3.48
C ASN A 93 1.59 -24.39 -2.15
N PHE A 94 1.12 -23.86 -1.02
CA PHE A 94 1.43 -24.46 0.27
C PHE A 94 0.80 -25.85 0.40
N ALA A 95 -0.45 -26.01 -0.02
CA ALA A 95 -1.14 -27.31 -0.05
C ALA A 95 -0.40 -28.33 -0.93
N LEU A 96 0.03 -27.94 -2.13
CA LEU A 96 0.85 -28.76 -3.02
C LEU A 96 2.20 -29.16 -2.39
N LYS A 97 2.85 -28.21 -1.68
CA LYS A 97 4.13 -28.46 -1.01
C LYS A 97 4.03 -29.50 0.11
N VAL A 98 2.94 -29.44 0.90
CA VAL A 98 2.75 -30.38 2.03
C VAL A 98 1.99 -31.65 1.63
N GLY A 99 1.51 -31.75 0.39
CA GLY A 99 0.80 -32.91 -0.12
C GLY A 99 -0.61 -33.10 0.46
N THR A 100 -1.24 -32.01 0.92
CA THR A 100 -2.58 -32.05 1.52
C THR A 100 -3.53 -31.19 0.68
N HIS A 101 -4.78 -31.65 0.49
CA HIS A 101 -5.77 -30.90 -0.28
C HIS A 101 -6.07 -29.54 0.40
N PRO A 102 -6.17 -28.41 -0.35
CA PRO A 102 -6.37 -27.09 0.25
C PRO A 102 -7.66 -26.98 1.06
N ALA A 103 -8.73 -27.67 0.65
CA ALA A 103 -10.00 -27.70 1.40
C ALA A 103 -9.88 -28.34 2.80
N GLU A 104 -8.82 -29.14 3.05
CA GLU A 104 -8.55 -29.75 4.36
C GLU A 104 -7.51 -28.92 5.13
N LEU A 105 -6.46 -28.47 4.44
CA LEU A 105 -5.33 -27.76 5.04
C LEU A 105 -5.72 -26.35 5.53
N ILE A 106 -6.42 -25.61 4.70
CA ILE A 106 -6.70 -24.19 4.97
C ILE A 106 -7.56 -23.96 6.22
N PRO A 107 -8.64 -24.74 6.46
CA PRO A 107 -9.39 -24.62 7.72
C PRO A 107 -8.54 -24.86 8.97
N ARG A 108 -7.58 -25.78 8.94
CA ARG A 108 -6.65 -26.03 10.06
C ARG A 108 -5.73 -24.81 10.29
N ASN A 109 -5.26 -24.21 9.20
CA ASN A 109 -4.43 -23.01 9.30
C ASN A 109 -5.22 -21.82 9.84
N ILE A 110 -6.45 -21.63 9.40
CA ILE A 110 -7.37 -20.59 9.90
C ILE A 110 -7.54 -20.73 11.42
N GLU A 111 -7.81 -21.95 11.91
CA GLU A 111 -7.96 -22.19 13.34
C GLU A 111 -6.68 -21.84 14.12
N ARG A 112 -5.53 -22.22 13.59
CA ARG A 112 -4.22 -21.85 14.19
C ARG A 112 -4.02 -20.34 14.26
N PHE A 113 -4.30 -19.63 13.16
CA PHE A 113 -4.21 -18.17 13.12
C PHE A 113 -5.18 -17.53 14.13
N ARG A 114 -6.42 -18.00 14.19
CA ARG A 114 -7.45 -17.51 15.14
C ARG A 114 -6.99 -17.67 16.58
N MET A 115 -6.45 -18.86 16.93
CA MET A 115 -5.91 -19.11 18.27
C MET A 115 -4.78 -18.15 18.61
N GLN A 116 -3.83 -17.92 17.68
CA GLN A 116 -2.73 -16.98 17.91
C GLN A 116 -3.21 -15.54 18.06
N LEU A 117 -4.17 -15.09 17.25
CA LEU A 117 -4.75 -13.75 17.31
C LEU A 117 -5.52 -13.52 18.62
N LYS A 118 -6.30 -14.51 19.07
CA LYS A 118 -6.95 -14.48 20.40
C LYS A 118 -5.90 -14.45 21.50
N ARG A 119 -4.84 -15.25 21.41
CA ARG A 119 -3.80 -15.35 22.40
C ARG A 119 -3.03 -14.04 22.61
N ILE A 120 -2.79 -13.26 21.56
CA ILE A 120 -2.17 -11.93 21.66
C ILE A 120 -3.16 -10.84 22.12
N GLY A 121 -4.42 -11.19 22.37
CA GLY A 121 -5.43 -10.31 22.94
C GLY A 121 -5.96 -9.25 22.00
N LEU A 122 -6.17 -9.55 20.71
CA LEU A 122 -6.83 -8.61 19.80
C LEU A 122 -8.28 -8.31 20.21
N MET A 123 -8.72 -7.06 20.04
CA MET A 123 -10.09 -6.60 20.31
C MET A 123 -11.05 -6.95 19.15
N ALA A 124 -10.83 -8.06 18.49
CA ALA A 124 -11.63 -8.44 17.31
C ALA A 124 -13.03 -8.92 17.72
N ASP A 125 -14.06 -8.42 17.00
CA ASP A 125 -15.42 -8.95 17.11
C ASP A 125 -15.61 -10.16 16.19
N TRP A 126 -15.29 -11.33 16.69
CA TRP A 126 -15.30 -12.61 15.97
C TRP A 126 -16.68 -13.05 15.46
N ARG A 127 -17.77 -12.38 15.85
CA ARG A 127 -19.12 -12.66 15.30
C ARG A 127 -19.24 -12.27 13.84
N TYR A 128 -18.39 -11.33 13.39
CA TYR A 128 -18.35 -10.82 12.03
C TYR A 128 -17.18 -11.41 11.22
N GLU A 129 -16.64 -12.56 11.64
CA GLU A 129 -15.59 -13.25 10.89
C GLU A 129 -16.06 -13.62 9.48
N VAL A 130 -15.24 -13.32 8.47
CA VAL A 130 -15.44 -13.76 7.09
C VAL A 130 -14.28 -14.64 6.62
N GLN A 131 -14.58 -15.61 5.79
CA GLN A 131 -13.58 -16.46 5.12
C GLN A 131 -13.86 -16.45 3.64
N THR A 132 -12.86 -16.10 2.82
CA THR A 132 -13.08 -15.99 1.36
C THR A 132 -13.43 -17.32 0.71
N THR A 133 -13.06 -18.45 1.32
CA THR A 133 -13.40 -19.81 0.87
C THR A 133 -14.79 -20.30 1.27
N ASP A 134 -15.52 -19.56 2.13
CA ASP A 134 -16.90 -19.88 2.45
C ASP A 134 -17.80 -19.60 1.23
N PRO A 135 -18.60 -20.58 0.75
CA PRO A 135 -19.57 -20.37 -0.32
C PRO A 135 -20.53 -19.18 -0.08
N ARG A 136 -20.87 -18.89 1.18
CA ARG A 136 -21.70 -17.73 1.55
C ARG A 136 -20.98 -16.40 1.31
N TYR A 137 -19.63 -16.40 1.34
CA TYR A 137 -18.81 -15.23 1.02
C TYR A 137 -18.56 -15.12 -0.49
N TYR A 138 -17.96 -16.15 -1.14
CA TYR A 138 -17.57 -16.00 -2.54
C TYR A 138 -18.75 -16.00 -3.53
N ARG A 139 -19.95 -16.38 -3.09
CA ARG A 139 -21.18 -16.08 -3.81
C ARG A 139 -21.27 -14.61 -4.18
N TRP A 140 -20.87 -13.74 -3.27
CA TRP A 140 -20.93 -12.30 -3.45
C TRP A 140 -19.74 -11.74 -4.24
N THR A 141 -18.57 -12.36 -4.15
CA THR A 141 -17.47 -12.11 -5.09
C THR A 141 -17.92 -12.42 -6.53
N GLN A 142 -18.59 -13.53 -6.75
CA GLN A 142 -19.18 -13.89 -8.05
C GLN A 142 -20.27 -12.90 -8.49
N TRP A 143 -21.10 -12.45 -7.57
CA TRP A 143 -22.10 -11.42 -7.83
C TRP A 143 -21.44 -10.10 -8.28
N ILE A 144 -20.40 -9.64 -7.60
CA ILE A 144 -19.63 -8.46 -8.01
C ILE A 144 -19.11 -8.64 -9.44
N PHE A 145 -18.51 -9.78 -9.76
CA PHE A 145 -18.08 -10.07 -11.13
C PHE A 145 -19.24 -9.89 -12.13
N LEU A 146 -20.43 -10.40 -11.81
CA LEU A 146 -21.62 -10.26 -12.67
C LEU A 146 -22.10 -8.82 -12.80
N GLN A 147 -22.02 -8.00 -11.75
CA GLN A 147 -22.36 -6.58 -11.83
C GLN A 147 -21.38 -5.84 -12.78
N LEU A 148 -20.08 -6.09 -12.64
CA LEU A 148 -19.08 -5.52 -13.52
C LEU A 148 -19.27 -6.01 -14.97
N PHE A 149 -19.61 -7.28 -15.18
CA PHE A 149 -19.91 -7.83 -16.52
C PHE A 149 -21.10 -7.12 -17.18
N ARG A 150 -22.21 -6.92 -16.46
CA ARG A 150 -23.38 -6.19 -16.94
C ARG A 150 -23.09 -4.72 -17.20
N GLY A 151 -22.23 -4.10 -16.39
CA GLY A 151 -21.74 -2.73 -16.54
C GLY A 151 -20.71 -2.56 -17.68
N GLY A 152 -20.34 -3.65 -18.36
CA GLY A 152 -19.32 -3.61 -19.43
C GLY A 152 -17.91 -3.31 -18.91
N LEU A 153 -17.66 -3.58 -17.62
CA LEU A 153 -16.37 -3.42 -16.96
C LEU A 153 -15.58 -4.75 -16.89
N ALA A 154 -16.25 -5.89 -17.03
CA ALA A 154 -15.61 -7.19 -17.17
C ALA A 154 -15.70 -7.65 -18.62
N VAL A 155 -14.56 -7.85 -19.27
CA VAL A 155 -14.47 -8.20 -20.70
C VAL A 155 -13.52 -9.37 -20.92
N LYS A 156 -13.90 -10.28 -21.83
CA LYS A 156 -13.00 -11.36 -22.27
C LYS A 156 -12.37 -10.96 -23.60
N ARG A 157 -11.03 -11.05 -23.66
CA ARG A 157 -10.31 -10.76 -24.91
C ARG A 157 -9.02 -11.56 -25.00
N ARG A 158 -8.56 -11.81 -26.20
CA ARG A 158 -7.24 -12.37 -26.49
C ARG A 158 -6.19 -11.26 -26.33
N ALA A 159 -5.22 -11.48 -25.46
CA ALA A 159 -4.18 -10.51 -25.18
C ALA A 159 -2.85 -11.21 -24.85
N ALA A 160 -1.75 -10.47 -25.02
CA ALA A 160 -0.48 -10.86 -24.46
C ALA A 160 -0.56 -10.70 -22.94
N VAL A 161 -0.35 -11.79 -22.21
CA VAL A 161 -0.45 -11.83 -20.75
C VAL A 161 0.81 -12.37 -20.13
N ASN A 162 1.08 -11.95 -18.91
CA ASN A 162 2.23 -12.37 -18.12
C ASN A 162 2.02 -13.80 -17.60
N TRP A 163 2.78 -14.77 -18.08
CA TRP A 163 2.74 -16.15 -17.64
C TRP A 163 3.93 -16.46 -16.76
N CYS A 164 3.69 -17.03 -15.58
CA CYS A 164 4.76 -17.55 -14.71
C CYS A 164 4.88 -19.07 -14.88
N PRO A 165 6.02 -19.59 -15.41
CA PRO A 165 6.22 -21.04 -15.58
C PRO A 165 6.22 -21.83 -14.25
N ALA A 166 6.63 -21.20 -13.15
CA ALA A 166 6.63 -21.85 -11.84
C ALA A 166 5.25 -21.84 -11.19
N CYS A 167 4.50 -20.73 -11.32
CA CYS A 167 3.09 -20.68 -10.87
C CYS A 167 2.15 -21.43 -11.81
N LYS A 168 2.53 -21.66 -13.07
CA LYS A 168 1.70 -22.25 -14.13
C LYS A 168 0.35 -21.54 -14.31
N THR A 169 0.41 -20.21 -14.30
CA THR A 169 -0.78 -19.33 -14.44
C THR A 169 -0.38 -17.93 -14.90
N VAL A 170 -1.40 -17.20 -15.36
CA VAL A 170 -1.30 -15.78 -15.69
C VAL A 170 -1.17 -14.94 -14.41
N LEU A 171 -0.37 -13.88 -14.51
CA LEU A 171 -0.17 -12.88 -13.47
C LEU A 171 -0.76 -11.53 -13.93
N ALA A 172 -1.30 -10.76 -12.99
CA ALA A 172 -1.56 -9.33 -13.23
C ALA A 172 -0.23 -8.58 -13.39
N ASN A 173 -0.25 -7.40 -14.03
CA ASN A 173 0.97 -6.62 -14.25
C ASN A 173 1.65 -6.23 -12.93
N GLU A 174 0.85 -5.95 -11.92
CA GLU A 174 1.25 -5.59 -10.57
C GLU A 174 2.01 -6.71 -9.83
N GLN A 175 1.86 -7.95 -10.31
CA GLN A 175 2.53 -9.14 -9.76
C GLN A 175 3.86 -9.47 -10.46
N VAL A 176 4.31 -8.60 -11.37
CA VAL A 176 5.57 -8.74 -12.10
C VAL A 176 6.54 -7.64 -11.67
N ILE A 177 7.63 -8.03 -11.01
CA ILE A 177 8.64 -7.11 -10.46
C ILE A 177 9.94 -7.27 -11.27
N GLY A 178 10.34 -6.24 -12.01
CA GLY A 178 11.56 -6.28 -12.81
C GLY A 178 11.58 -7.38 -13.89
N GLY A 179 10.39 -7.85 -14.33
CA GLY A 179 10.28 -8.96 -15.29
C GLY A 179 10.24 -10.35 -14.67
N PHE A 180 10.23 -10.43 -13.34
CA PHE A 180 10.18 -11.68 -12.59
C PHE A 180 8.85 -11.81 -11.83
N CYS A 181 8.48 -13.05 -11.50
CA CYS A 181 7.30 -13.31 -10.69
C CYS A 181 7.52 -12.86 -9.24
N GLU A 182 6.58 -12.11 -8.66
CA GLU A 182 6.65 -11.67 -7.24
C GLU A 182 6.86 -12.82 -6.24
N ARG A 183 6.35 -14.03 -6.58
CA ARG A 183 6.44 -15.25 -5.74
C ARG A 183 7.69 -16.06 -5.99
N HIS A 184 8.27 -15.94 -7.18
CA HIS A 184 9.43 -16.68 -7.64
C HIS A 184 10.43 -15.67 -8.24
N PRO A 185 11.21 -14.96 -7.39
CA PRO A 185 12.08 -13.87 -7.84
C PRO A 185 13.15 -14.26 -8.86
N ASP A 186 13.45 -15.57 -8.94
CA ASP A 186 14.43 -16.12 -9.89
C ASP A 186 13.77 -16.65 -11.19
N VAL A 187 12.42 -16.57 -11.28
CA VAL A 187 11.68 -17.09 -12.44
C VAL A 187 11.21 -15.94 -13.31
N LYS A 188 11.78 -15.86 -14.50
CA LYS A 188 11.39 -14.87 -15.50
C LYS A 188 9.98 -15.15 -16.03
N VAL A 189 9.20 -14.08 -16.14
CA VAL A 189 7.82 -14.13 -16.67
C VAL A 189 7.87 -14.18 -18.19
N GLU A 190 7.04 -15.07 -18.77
CA GLU A 190 6.86 -15.20 -20.22
C GLU A 190 5.63 -14.42 -20.70
N GLN A 191 5.64 -14.01 -21.97
CA GLN A 191 4.45 -13.45 -22.62
C GLN A 191 3.74 -14.56 -23.41
N ARG A 192 2.45 -14.76 -23.12
CA ARG A 192 1.61 -15.74 -23.85
C ARG A 192 0.34 -15.07 -24.37
N MET A 193 -0.07 -15.42 -25.59
CA MET A 193 -1.33 -14.96 -26.18
C MET A 193 -2.46 -15.87 -25.74
N LEU A 194 -3.23 -15.43 -24.75
CA LEU A 194 -4.34 -16.20 -24.17
C LEU A 194 -5.64 -15.39 -24.16
N ASP A 195 -6.78 -16.10 -24.19
CA ASP A 195 -8.11 -15.52 -24.01
C ASP A 195 -8.40 -15.40 -22.51
N GLN A 196 -8.42 -14.19 -21.97
CA GLN A 196 -8.52 -13.92 -20.54
C GLN A 196 -9.60 -12.91 -20.21
N TRP A 197 -10.13 -12.99 -19.00
CA TRP A 197 -11.00 -11.97 -18.43
C TRP A 197 -10.19 -10.83 -17.86
N PHE A 198 -10.64 -9.61 -18.16
CA PHE A 198 -10.07 -8.36 -17.65
C PHE A 198 -11.15 -7.51 -17.04
N PHE A 199 -10.82 -6.84 -15.93
CA PHE A 199 -11.56 -5.68 -15.47
C PHE A 199 -10.93 -4.40 -16.06
N THR A 200 -11.77 -3.53 -16.62
CA THR A 200 -11.33 -2.30 -17.30
C THR A 200 -11.04 -1.18 -16.30
N ILE A 201 -10.11 -1.42 -15.38
CA ILE A 201 -9.67 -0.45 -14.36
C ILE A 201 -9.11 0.84 -15.00
N THR A 202 -8.61 0.76 -16.22
CA THR A 202 -8.10 1.91 -16.96
C THR A 202 -9.16 3.00 -17.19
N ARG A 203 -10.45 2.66 -17.20
CA ARG A 203 -11.55 3.64 -17.25
C ARG A 203 -11.60 4.53 -16.03
N TYR A 204 -11.01 4.09 -14.93
CA TYR A 204 -10.97 4.79 -13.65
C TYR A 204 -9.60 5.42 -13.36
N ALA A 205 -8.68 5.43 -14.34
CA ALA A 205 -7.33 5.96 -14.14
C ALA A 205 -7.32 7.41 -13.65
N ALA A 206 -8.16 8.28 -14.25
CA ALA A 206 -8.28 9.67 -13.82
C ALA A 206 -8.82 9.79 -12.37
N PRO A 207 -10.01 9.28 -12.01
CA PRO A 207 -10.50 9.39 -10.63
C PRO A 207 -9.62 8.66 -9.60
N LEU A 208 -8.98 7.53 -9.97
CA LEU A 208 -8.01 6.88 -9.10
C LEU A 208 -6.81 7.78 -8.77
N LEU A 209 -6.37 8.61 -9.73
CA LEU A 209 -5.28 9.56 -9.51
C LEU A 209 -5.75 10.82 -8.76
N ASP A 210 -6.83 11.44 -9.25
CA ASP A 210 -7.30 12.74 -8.75
C ASP A 210 -7.75 12.66 -7.29
N ASN A 211 -8.41 11.57 -6.87
CA ASN A 211 -8.83 11.39 -5.49
C ASN A 211 -7.68 11.20 -4.49
N LEU A 212 -6.46 10.85 -4.95
CA LEU A 212 -5.29 10.79 -4.07
C LEU A 212 -4.93 12.15 -3.46
N GLU A 213 -5.27 13.26 -4.12
CA GLU A 213 -4.95 14.60 -3.62
C GLU A 213 -5.61 14.86 -2.26
N THR A 214 -6.88 14.47 -2.12
CA THR A 214 -7.68 14.70 -0.91
C THR A 214 -7.64 13.54 0.09
N ALA A 215 -7.08 12.39 -0.28
CA ALA A 215 -7.01 11.22 0.59
C ALA A 215 -6.06 11.42 1.78
N ASP A 216 -6.55 11.15 3.01
CA ASP A 216 -5.70 11.13 4.22
C ASP A 216 -4.92 9.81 4.33
N TRP A 217 -4.01 9.62 3.37
CA TRP A 217 -3.20 8.43 3.24
C TRP A 217 -1.71 8.71 3.41
N SER A 218 -0.94 7.70 3.82
CA SER A 218 0.52 7.79 3.89
C SER A 218 1.10 8.31 2.57
N HIS A 219 1.99 9.28 2.65
CA HIS A 219 2.58 9.93 1.47
C HIS A 219 3.25 8.93 0.53
N SER A 220 3.97 7.94 1.09
CA SER A 220 4.61 6.86 0.30
C SER A 220 3.60 6.09 -0.53
N THR A 221 2.45 5.71 0.04
CA THR A 221 1.39 4.97 -0.65
C THR A 221 0.79 5.79 -1.79
N LYS A 222 0.51 7.08 -1.54
CA LYS A 222 0.00 8.01 -2.58
C LYS A 222 0.97 8.13 -3.74
N THR A 223 2.26 8.32 -3.44
CA THR A 223 3.33 8.43 -4.44
C THR A 223 3.46 7.16 -5.28
N ILE A 224 3.43 5.97 -4.64
CA ILE A 224 3.52 4.69 -5.34
C ILE A 224 2.33 4.50 -6.29
N GLN A 225 1.09 4.80 -5.84
CA GLN A 225 -0.10 4.70 -6.69
C GLN A 225 -0.06 5.70 -7.85
N ALA A 226 0.28 6.95 -7.59
CA ALA A 226 0.38 7.99 -8.63
C ALA A 226 1.40 7.61 -9.71
N ASN A 227 2.57 7.12 -9.29
CA ASN A 227 3.61 6.65 -10.20
C ASN A 227 3.17 5.41 -11.00
N TRP A 228 2.39 4.52 -10.42
CA TRP A 228 1.88 3.33 -11.10
C TRP A 228 0.82 3.69 -12.15
N ILE A 229 -0.14 4.54 -11.79
CA ILE A 229 -1.17 5.04 -12.71
C ILE A 229 -0.50 5.82 -13.86
N GLY A 230 0.51 6.63 -13.57
CA GLY A 230 1.43 7.20 -14.53
C GLY A 230 0.76 8.06 -15.60
N ARG A 231 0.11 9.16 -15.19
CA ARG A 231 -0.49 10.15 -16.11
C ARG A 231 0.57 10.83 -16.96
N SER A 232 0.36 10.84 -18.26
CA SER A 232 1.21 11.52 -19.24
C SER A 232 0.36 12.45 -20.10
N GLU A 233 0.64 13.74 -20.05
CA GLU A 233 -0.02 14.74 -20.89
C GLU A 233 0.82 15.08 -22.10
N GLY A 234 0.25 14.97 -23.29
CA GLY A 234 0.94 15.20 -24.54
C GLY A 234 0.00 15.51 -25.68
N ALA A 235 0.44 15.21 -26.88
CA ALA A 235 -0.34 15.31 -28.09
C ALA A 235 -0.21 14.05 -28.95
N GLU A 236 -1.28 13.63 -29.55
CA GLU A 236 -1.24 12.75 -30.72
C GLU A 236 -1.06 13.64 -31.95
N VAL A 237 0.07 13.44 -32.64
CA VAL A 237 0.46 14.21 -33.82
C VAL A 237 0.42 13.27 -35.04
N VAL A 238 -0.16 13.72 -36.13
CA VAL A 238 -0.32 12.90 -37.32
C VAL A 238 0.76 13.26 -38.37
N PHE A 239 1.56 12.26 -38.70
CA PHE A 239 2.47 12.29 -39.85
C PHE A 239 1.78 11.63 -41.06
N GLU A 240 2.05 12.11 -42.24
CA GLU A 240 1.41 11.58 -43.48
C GLU A 240 2.48 11.12 -44.48
N THR A 241 2.29 9.93 -45.03
CA THR A 241 3.13 9.46 -46.15
C THR A 241 2.74 10.17 -47.43
N PRO A 242 3.62 10.22 -48.48
CA PRO A 242 3.26 10.74 -49.79
C PRO A 242 2.04 10.06 -50.42
N GLY A 243 1.77 8.81 -50.03
CA GLY A 243 0.58 8.06 -50.49
C GLY A 243 -0.69 8.32 -49.64
N GLY A 244 -0.69 9.33 -48.73
CA GLY A 244 -1.86 9.71 -47.95
C GLY A 244 -2.12 8.82 -46.73
N LYS A 245 -1.22 7.89 -46.38
CA LYS A 245 -1.35 7.10 -45.14
C LYS A 245 -1.05 7.97 -43.91
N ARG A 246 -1.95 8.00 -42.96
CA ARG A 246 -1.82 8.75 -41.72
C ARG A 246 -1.18 7.87 -40.65
N ILE A 247 -0.12 8.36 -40.01
CA ILE A 247 0.61 7.70 -38.92
C ILE A 247 0.47 8.57 -37.69
N PRO A 248 -0.46 8.25 -36.74
CA PRO A 248 -0.57 8.96 -35.46
C PRO A 248 0.57 8.56 -34.55
N VAL A 249 1.23 9.55 -33.94
CA VAL A 249 2.30 9.38 -32.95
C VAL A 249 1.90 10.11 -31.66
N PHE A 250 2.05 9.47 -30.54
CA PHE A 250 1.91 10.13 -29.24
C PHE A 250 3.26 10.66 -28.74
N THR A 251 3.28 11.92 -28.32
CA THR A 251 4.47 12.52 -27.69
C THR A 251 4.07 13.36 -26.48
N THR A 252 4.86 13.28 -25.41
CA THR A 252 4.78 14.19 -24.26
C THR A 252 5.50 15.51 -24.52
N ARG A 253 6.34 15.57 -25.58
CA ARG A 253 7.20 16.68 -25.96
C ARG A 253 6.88 17.21 -27.37
N PRO A 254 5.65 17.70 -27.66
CA PRO A 254 5.34 18.29 -28.95
C PRO A 254 6.17 19.56 -29.26
N ASP A 255 6.77 20.20 -28.27
CA ASP A 255 7.75 21.26 -28.38
C ASP A 255 9.00 20.85 -29.17
N THR A 256 9.37 19.58 -29.15
CA THR A 256 10.56 19.06 -29.84
C THR A 256 10.28 18.59 -31.28
N LEU A 257 9.07 18.77 -31.81
CA LEU A 257 8.66 18.26 -33.12
C LEU A 257 9.53 18.75 -34.29
N PHE A 258 10.10 19.95 -34.19
CA PHE A 258 11.04 20.49 -35.17
C PHE A 258 12.37 19.70 -35.25
N GLY A 259 12.70 18.98 -34.18
CA GLY A 259 13.89 18.09 -34.08
C GLY A 259 13.56 16.63 -34.40
N ALA A 260 12.33 16.32 -34.80
CA ALA A 260 11.95 14.97 -35.22
C ALA A 260 12.52 14.66 -36.61
N THR A 261 13.59 13.86 -36.65
CA THR A 261 14.36 13.56 -37.84
C THR A 261 14.05 12.23 -38.47
N TYR A 262 13.33 11.34 -37.79
CA TYR A 262 12.80 10.09 -38.32
C TYR A 262 11.58 9.63 -37.49
N LEU A 263 10.82 8.68 -38.08
CA LEU A 263 9.73 7.97 -37.39
C LEU A 263 10.14 6.53 -37.12
N VAL A 264 9.66 5.98 -36.02
CA VAL A 264 9.85 4.57 -35.69
C VAL A 264 8.51 3.92 -35.35
N LEU A 265 8.22 2.81 -36.00
CA LEU A 265 7.07 1.95 -35.70
C LEU A 265 7.53 0.72 -34.92
N ALA A 266 6.67 0.23 -34.06
CA ALA A 266 6.85 -1.10 -33.49
C ALA A 266 6.85 -2.14 -34.62
N PRO A 267 7.68 -3.19 -34.58
CA PRO A 267 7.72 -4.22 -35.64
C PRO A 267 6.37 -4.92 -35.85
N GLU A 268 5.52 -4.94 -34.83
CA GLU A 268 4.16 -5.50 -34.83
C GLU A 268 3.08 -4.53 -35.34
N HIS A 269 3.43 -3.27 -35.55
CA HIS A 269 2.46 -2.23 -35.93
C HIS A 269 1.73 -2.56 -37.25
N PRO A 270 0.39 -2.44 -37.32
CA PRO A 270 -0.40 -2.80 -38.51
C PRO A 270 0.06 -2.11 -39.78
N LEU A 271 0.46 -0.85 -39.70
CA LEU A 271 0.91 -0.05 -40.86
C LEU A 271 2.26 -0.50 -41.42
N VAL A 272 3.05 -1.33 -40.72
CA VAL A 272 4.37 -1.76 -41.23
C VAL A 272 4.29 -2.37 -42.63
N SER A 273 3.31 -3.23 -42.84
CA SER A 273 3.13 -3.85 -44.15
C SER A 273 2.77 -2.84 -45.27
N ASP A 274 2.04 -1.79 -44.91
CA ASP A 274 1.56 -0.75 -45.84
C ASP A 274 2.64 0.28 -46.20
N VAL A 275 3.56 0.55 -45.23
CA VAL A 275 4.65 1.52 -45.43
C VAL A 275 5.96 0.86 -45.86
N THR A 276 5.99 -0.46 -46.06
CA THR A 276 7.21 -1.17 -46.49
C THR A 276 7.22 -1.26 -48.01
N THR A 277 8.28 -0.72 -48.63
CA THR A 277 8.46 -0.82 -50.10
C THR A 277 8.81 -2.25 -50.52
N SER A 278 8.65 -2.55 -51.81
CA SER A 278 8.99 -3.86 -52.40
C SER A 278 10.43 -4.28 -52.13
N GLU A 279 11.37 -3.32 -52.23
CA GLU A 279 12.80 -3.51 -52.06
C GLU A 279 13.19 -3.86 -50.60
N CYS A 280 12.48 -3.26 -49.62
CA CYS A 280 12.75 -3.46 -48.21
C CYS A 280 11.96 -4.61 -47.60
N ARG A 281 11.00 -5.22 -48.30
CA ARG A 281 10.07 -6.22 -47.75
C ARG A 281 10.75 -7.43 -47.16
N THR A 282 11.79 -7.96 -47.77
CA THR A 282 12.51 -9.13 -47.28
C THR A 282 13.20 -8.85 -45.93
N VAL A 283 13.95 -7.76 -45.85
CA VAL A 283 14.70 -7.37 -44.67
C VAL A 283 13.76 -7.01 -43.52
N VAL A 284 12.67 -6.29 -43.79
CA VAL A 284 11.64 -5.94 -42.82
C VAL A 284 10.96 -7.19 -42.26
N ASN A 285 10.58 -8.16 -43.11
CA ASN A 285 9.94 -9.40 -42.64
C ASN A 285 10.89 -10.28 -41.83
N GLU A 286 12.16 -10.32 -42.19
CA GLU A 286 13.19 -11.04 -41.42
C GLU A 286 13.39 -10.39 -40.06
N TYR A 287 13.47 -9.05 -40.01
CA TYR A 287 13.58 -8.31 -38.77
C TYR A 287 12.36 -8.53 -37.86
N ARG A 288 11.14 -8.46 -38.40
CA ARG A 288 9.91 -8.74 -37.64
C ARG A 288 9.90 -10.12 -37.03
N ARG A 289 10.33 -11.16 -37.79
CA ARG A 289 10.45 -12.54 -37.24
C ARG A 289 11.46 -12.63 -36.13
N ARG A 290 12.62 -11.98 -36.28
CA ARG A 290 13.65 -11.93 -35.24
C ARG A 290 13.16 -11.26 -33.96
N VAL A 291 12.50 -10.11 -34.07
CA VAL A 291 11.98 -9.38 -32.92
C VAL A 291 10.82 -10.12 -32.26
N ALA A 292 9.95 -10.78 -33.01
CA ALA A 292 8.87 -11.61 -32.47
C ALA A 292 9.36 -12.78 -31.60
N ALA A 293 10.59 -13.25 -31.83
CA ALA A 293 11.25 -14.26 -31.00
C ALA A 293 11.94 -13.70 -29.76
N MET A 294 11.99 -12.37 -29.59
CA MET A 294 12.60 -11.70 -28.44
C MET A 294 11.57 -11.48 -27.33
N ASP A 295 12.00 -11.66 -26.08
CA ASP A 295 11.15 -11.31 -24.94
C ASP A 295 11.05 -9.79 -24.74
N LEU A 296 9.90 -9.34 -24.20
CA LEU A 296 9.62 -7.92 -23.96
C LEU A 296 10.58 -7.26 -22.94
N VAL A 297 11.10 -8.02 -21.99
CA VAL A 297 12.05 -7.49 -20.99
C VAL A 297 13.37 -7.16 -21.65
N SER A 298 13.86 -8.03 -22.53
CA SER A 298 15.06 -7.76 -23.33
C SER A 298 14.88 -6.58 -24.26
N ARG A 299 13.66 -6.34 -24.78
CA ARG A 299 13.36 -5.16 -25.59
C ARG A 299 13.32 -3.86 -24.78
N LYS A 300 12.91 -3.92 -23.51
CA LYS A 300 12.85 -2.78 -22.58
C LYS A 300 14.19 -2.43 -21.94
N SER A 301 15.23 -3.28 -22.08
CA SER A 301 16.55 -3.06 -21.48
C SER A 301 17.23 -1.81 -22.05
N VAL A 302 17.67 -0.94 -21.13
CA VAL A 302 18.41 0.29 -21.49
C VAL A 302 19.82 -0.03 -22.00
N GLU A 303 20.44 -1.08 -21.48
CA GLU A 303 21.84 -1.44 -21.77
C GLU A 303 22.05 -2.11 -23.15
N LYS A 304 20.95 -2.46 -23.83
CA LYS A 304 21.03 -3.15 -25.11
C LYS A 304 21.16 -2.15 -26.27
N ALA A 305 22.09 -2.42 -27.20
CA ALA A 305 22.20 -1.69 -28.44
C ALA A 305 20.85 -1.70 -29.20
N LYS A 306 20.35 -0.52 -29.58
CA LYS A 306 19.08 -0.37 -30.27
C LYS A 306 19.23 -0.87 -31.72
N THR A 307 18.32 -1.71 -32.18
CA THR A 307 18.33 -2.23 -33.56
C THR A 307 17.08 -1.84 -34.30
N GLY A 308 17.19 -1.73 -35.63
CA GLY A 308 16.05 -1.45 -36.49
C GLY A 308 16.40 -1.59 -37.96
N VAL A 309 15.37 -1.51 -38.79
CA VAL A 309 15.51 -1.53 -40.26
C VAL A 309 14.63 -0.46 -40.91
N PHE A 310 15.14 0.11 -41.99
CA PHE A 310 14.41 1.09 -42.78
C PHE A 310 13.31 0.41 -43.59
N THR A 311 12.11 1.03 -43.64
CA THR A 311 10.96 0.49 -44.40
C THR A 311 11.01 0.82 -45.89
N GLY A 312 11.90 1.71 -46.33
CA GLY A 312 11.93 2.24 -47.68
C GLY A 312 11.03 3.47 -47.89
N SER A 313 10.19 3.80 -46.92
CA SER A 313 9.21 4.90 -47.03
C SER A 313 9.55 6.08 -46.13
N TYR A 314 8.91 7.20 -46.45
CA TYR A 314 9.04 8.47 -45.70
C TYR A 314 7.66 8.98 -45.30
N ALA A 315 7.65 9.82 -44.25
CA ALA A 315 6.47 10.57 -43.83
C ALA A 315 6.81 12.07 -43.74
N ARG A 316 5.81 12.90 -43.89
CA ARG A 316 5.94 14.35 -43.76
C ARG A 316 5.78 14.78 -42.32
N ASN A 317 6.80 15.46 -41.78
CA ASN A 317 6.70 16.10 -40.47
C ASN A 317 5.72 17.28 -40.55
N PRO A 318 4.64 17.30 -39.75
CA PRO A 318 3.60 18.31 -39.85
C PRO A 318 4.02 19.73 -39.44
N ALA A 319 5.12 19.88 -38.66
CA ALA A 319 5.64 21.16 -38.24
C ALA A 319 6.60 21.78 -39.30
N THR A 320 7.51 20.96 -39.83
CA THR A 320 8.55 21.43 -40.76
C THR A 320 8.21 21.25 -42.20
N GLY A 321 7.30 20.34 -42.51
CA GLY A 321 6.99 19.90 -43.88
C GLY A 321 8.07 18.96 -44.48
N ALA A 322 9.15 18.70 -43.77
CA ALA A 322 10.26 17.83 -44.21
C ALA A 322 9.84 16.37 -44.30
N SER A 323 10.41 15.65 -45.28
CA SER A 323 10.27 14.19 -45.38
C SER A 323 11.25 13.52 -44.42
N VAL A 324 10.74 12.70 -43.48
CA VAL A 324 11.49 11.92 -42.50
C VAL A 324 11.37 10.42 -42.79
N PRO A 325 12.45 9.63 -42.71
CA PRO A 325 12.40 8.20 -43.00
C PRO A 325 11.62 7.43 -41.90
N ILE A 326 10.92 6.37 -42.33
CA ILE A 326 10.15 5.49 -41.45
C ILE A 326 10.96 4.22 -41.20
N TRP A 327 11.25 3.96 -39.94
CA TRP A 327 11.97 2.78 -39.45
C TRP A 327 11.03 1.87 -38.66
N ILE A 328 11.39 0.60 -38.53
CA ILE A 328 10.91 -0.28 -37.46
C ILE A 328 12.07 -0.59 -36.54
N ALA A 329 11.82 -0.57 -35.21
CA ALA A 329 12.87 -0.83 -34.24
C ALA A 329 12.35 -1.58 -33.01
N ASP A 330 13.23 -2.35 -32.37
CA ASP A 330 12.90 -3.22 -31.24
C ASP A 330 12.60 -2.48 -29.92
N TYR A 331 13.02 -1.23 -29.78
CA TYR A 331 12.77 -0.42 -28.58
C TYR A 331 11.41 0.31 -28.60
N VAL A 332 10.65 0.25 -29.71
CA VAL A 332 9.28 0.76 -29.79
C VAL A 332 8.29 -0.37 -29.58
N LEU A 333 7.31 -0.15 -28.71
CA LEU A 333 6.36 -1.17 -28.28
C LEU A 333 4.93 -0.78 -28.63
N MET A 334 4.11 -1.74 -29.08
CA MET A 334 2.69 -1.52 -29.38
C MET A 334 1.84 -1.13 -28.16
N GLU A 335 2.29 -1.49 -26.97
CA GLU A 335 1.56 -1.27 -25.70
C GLU A 335 1.63 0.19 -25.25
N TYR A 336 2.50 1.01 -25.84
CA TYR A 336 2.67 2.41 -25.44
C TYR A 336 2.24 3.37 -26.56
N GLY A 337 1.29 4.25 -26.21
CA GLY A 337 0.76 5.24 -27.15
C GLY A 337 0.09 4.59 -28.37
N THR A 338 0.56 4.96 -29.55
CA THR A 338 0.05 4.45 -30.82
C THR A 338 0.88 3.28 -31.38
N GLY A 339 1.95 2.85 -30.73
CA GLY A 339 2.94 1.93 -31.28
C GLY A 339 3.84 2.58 -32.34
N ALA A 340 3.79 3.91 -32.47
CA ALA A 340 4.62 4.73 -33.34
C ALA A 340 5.17 5.91 -32.55
N ILE A 341 6.43 6.28 -32.78
CA ILE A 341 7.07 7.44 -32.16
C ILE A 341 7.67 8.37 -33.20
N MET A 342 7.66 9.65 -32.96
CA MET A 342 8.57 10.60 -33.57
C MET A 342 9.91 10.54 -32.83
N ALA A 343 10.96 10.29 -33.51
CA ALA A 343 12.27 10.22 -32.90
C ALA A 343 12.97 11.59 -32.90
N VAL A 344 13.38 12.00 -31.70
CA VAL A 344 14.01 13.31 -31.47
C VAL A 344 15.38 13.11 -30.85
N PRO A 345 16.40 12.75 -31.63
CA PRO A 345 17.70 12.34 -31.10
C PRO A 345 18.43 13.44 -30.31
N GLY A 346 18.09 14.72 -30.51
CA GLY A 346 18.65 15.80 -29.67
C GLY A 346 18.17 15.78 -28.21
N HIS A 347 17.00 15.14 -27.92
CA HIS A 347 16.32 15.25 -26.62
C HIS A 347 15.77 13.92 -26.08
N ASP A 348 16.14 12.76 -26.68
CA ASP A 348 15.84 11.41 -26.16
C ASP A 348 17.09 10.54 -26.35
N GLU A 349 17.54 9.90 -25.27
CA GLU A 349 18.78 9.11 -25.25
C GLU A 349 18.69 7.89 -26.20
N ARG A 350 17.53 7.22 -26.25
CA ARG A 350 17.32 6.03 -27.09
C ARG A 350 17.34 6.41 -28.57
N ASP A 351 16.74 7.55 -28.90
CA ASP A 351 16.72 8.09 -30.26
C ASP A 351 18.12 8.58 -30.66
N PHE A 352 18.88 9.14 -29.72
CA PHE A 352 20.26 9.56 -29.95
C PHE A 352 21.16 8.36 -30.29
N GLU A 353 21.12 7.31 -29.47
CA GLU A 353 21.88 6.07 -29.69
C GLU A 353 21.55 5.47 -31.06
N PHE A 354 20.26 5.36 -31.37
CA PHE A 354 19.81 4.83 -32.66
C PHE A 354 20.27 5.72 -33.84
N ALA A 355 20.12 7.04 -33.72
CA ALA A 355 20.54 8.00 -34.76
C ALA A 355 22.03 7.92 -35.03
N MET A 356 22.87 7.83 -33.97
CA MET A 356 24.31 7.64 -34.12
C MET A 356 24.65 6.35 -34.83
N GLN A 357 24.00 5.23 -34.47
CA GLN A 357 24.24 3.94 -35.09
C GLN A 357 23.82 3.91 -36.56
N MET A 358 22.66 4.51 -36.91
CA MET A 358 22.11 4.53 -38.24
C MET A 358 22.57 5.75 -39.07
N LYS A 359 23.41 6.61 -38.52
CA LYS A 359 23.93 7.86 -39.13
C LYS A 359 22.80 8.78 -39.57
N LEU A 360 21.80 8.97 -38.74
CA LEU A 360 20.66 9.85 -38.96
C LEU A 360 20.95 11.26 -38.43
N PRO A 361 20.30 12.30 -38.95
CA PRO A 361 20.49 13.67 -38.46
C PRO A 361 20.10 13.86 -37.03
N ILE A 362 20.85 14.66 -36.27
CA ILE A 362 20.58 15.05 -34.89
C ILE A 362 20.44 16.56 -34.84
N VAL A 363 19.28 17.07 -34.38
CA VAL A 363 18.97 18.50 -34.37
C VAL A 363 18.61 18.90 -32.93
N ARG A 364 19.33 19.89 -32.37
CA ARG A 364 18.96 20.54 -31.10
C ARG A 364 17.81 21.50 -31.37
N VAL A 365 16.71 21.37 -30.62
CA VAL A 365 15.53 22.26 -30.73
C VAL A 365 15.11 22.88 -29.41
N VAL A 366 15.74 22.48 -28.30
CA VAL A 366 15.66 23.15 -27.03
C VAL A 366 17.08 23.42 -26.54
N ALA A 367 17.37 24.63 -26.07
CA ALA A 367 18.64 25.03 -25.52
C ALA A 367 18.50 25.73 -24.18
N GLY A 368 19.39 25.45 -23.24
CA GLY A 368 19.48 26.15 -21.97
C GLY A 368 20.11 27.55 -22.09
N PRO A 369 20.08 28.33 -21.02
CA PRO A 369 20.73 29.65 -21.00
C PRO A 369 22.21 29.56 -21.42
N GLY A 370 22.61 30.32 -22.44
CA GLY A 370 23.98 30.39 -22.93
C GLY A 370 24.45 29.25 -23.83
N GLN A 371 23.58 28.27 -24.15
CA GLN A 371 23.91 27.22 -25.10
C GLN A 371 23.71 27.72 -26.56
N ASP A 372 24.72 27.45 -27.43
CA ASP A 372 24.59 27.72 -28.84
C ASP A 372 23.82 26.63 -29.57
N ALA A 373 22.81 27.04 -30.34
CA ALA A 373 21.98 26.15 -31.14
C ALA A 373 22.73 25.34 -32.22
N ALA A 374 23.89 25.88 -32.69
CA ALA A 374 24.69 25.28 -33.74
C ALA A 374 25.70 24.25 -33.24
N THR A 375 25.98 24.22 -31.94
CA THR A 375 26.97 23.29 -31.38
C THR A 375 26.47 21.86 -31.46
N PRO A 376 27.22 20.93 -32.10
CA PRO A 376 26.87 19.52 -32.16
C PRO A 376 26.69 18.90 -30.78
N LEU A 377 25.66 18.02 -30.65
CA LEU A 377 25.40 17.30 -29.42
C LEU A 377 26.32 16.10 -29.28
N ALA A 378 27.06 16.01 -28.17
CA ALA A 378 27.84 14.83 -27.79
C ALA A 378 26.96 13.70 -27.17
N ALA A 379 25.83 14.07 -26.60
CA ALA A 379 24.80 13.17 -26.04
C ALA A 379 23.43 13.86 -26.17
N ALA A 380 22.37 13.10 -25.96
CA ALA A 380 21.01 13.68 -25.86
C ALA A 380 20.89 14.60 -24.64
N GLU A 381 20.10 15.64 -24.76
CA GLU A 381 19.77 16.58 -23.67
C GLU A 381 18.26 16.50 -23.37
N PRO A 382 17.78 15.47 -22.61
CA PRO A 382 16.35 15.25 -22.38
C PRO A 382 15.73 16.31 -21.46
N ASP A 383 16.44 16.71 -20.44
CA ASP A 383 15.98 17.65 -19.42
C ASP A 383 16.82 18.94 -19.44
N ILE A 384 16.22 20.02 -19.88
CA ILE A 384 16.85 21.34 -19.94
C ILE A 384 16.02 22.32 -19.09
N PRO A 385 16.37 22.52 -17.83
CA PRO A 385 15.71 23.53 -17.00
C PRO A 385 15.81 24.92 -17.66
N GLU A 386 14.73 25.69 -17.64
CA GLU A 386 14.63 27.01 -18.28
C GLU A 386 14.94 27.00 -19.81
N GLY A 387 14.80 25.84 -20.44
CA GLY A 387 15.06 25.64 -21.87
C GLY A 387 14.14 26.49 -22.75
N ARG A 388 14.72 27.02 -23.82
CA ARG A 388 14.00 27.77 -24.87
C ARG A 388 14.15 27.11 -26.21
N LEU A 389 13.15 27.23 -27.06
CA LEU A 389 13.20 26.68 -28.39
C LEU A 389 14.26 27.38 -29.23
N VAL A 390 14.96 26.59 -30.03
CA VAL A 390 15.92 26.97 -31.05
C VAL A 390 15.68 26.10 -32.30
N ASN A 391 16.12 26.52 -33.48
CA ASN A 391 15.87 25.80 -34.73
C ASN A 391 14.40 25.39 -34.96
N SER A 392 13.47 26.22 -34.46
CA SER A 392 12.03 25.99 -34.45
C SER A 392 11.29 27.20 -35.01
N PRO A 393 11.31 27.44 -36.30
CA PRO A 393 10.78 28.67 -36.92
C PRO A 393 9.39 29.06 -36.45
N GLY A 394 9.24 30.30 -35.99
CA GLY A 394 8.00 30.82 -35.40
C GLY A 394 7.82 30.57 -33.93
N TYR A 395 8.69 29.76 -33.29
CA TYR A 395 8.66 29.44 -31.86
C TYR A 395 10.00 29.66 -31.17
N ASP A 396 11.06 30.03 -31.89
CA ASP A 396 12.38 30.31 -31.36
C ASP A 396 12.32 31.33 -30.23
N GLY A 397 13.05 31.06 -29.14
CA GLY A 397 13.12 31.89 -27.94
C GLY A 397 12.00 31.68 -26.93
N LYS A 398 10.92 30.98 -27.28
CA LYS A 398 9.84 30.65 -26.33
C LYS A 398 10.28 29.61 -25.31
N PRO A 399 9.85 29.72 -24.02
CA PRO A 399 9.97 28.63 -23.07
C PRO A 399 9.30 27.35 -23.62
N TRP A 400 9.90 26.19 -23.35
CA TRP A 400 9.44 24.93 -23.96
C TRP A 400 8.00 24.56 -23.55
N GLU A 401 7.55 24.90 -22.33
CA GLU A 401 6.16 24.66 -21.89
C GLU A 401 5.14 25.52 -22.64
N GLU A 402 5.49 26.77 -22.96
CA GLU A 402 4.64 27.64 -23.77
C GLU A 402 4.60 27.13 -25.19
N ALA A 403 5.75 26.79 -25.75
CA ALA A 403 5.87 26.26 -27.10
C ALA A 403 5.11 24.94 -27.27
N LYS A 404 5.16 24.03 -26.32
CA LYS A 404 4.40 22.78 -26.27
C LYS A 404 2.89 23.04 -26.50
N ARG A 405 2.31 24.00 -25.80
CA ARG A 405 0.89 24.36 -25.96
C ARG A 405 0.61 25.02 -27.30
N ALA A 406 1.46 25.95 -27.70
CA ALA A 406 1.28 26.72 -28.93
C ALA A 406 1.38 25.84 -30.19
N ILE A 407 2.38 24.96 -30.25
CA ILE A 407 2.59 24.02 -31.37
C ILE A 407 1.41 23.05 -31.46
N THR A 408 0.98 22.48 -30.32
CA THR A 408 -0.16 21.58 -30.28
C THR A 408 -1.42 22.26 -30.77
N ALA A 409 -1.71 23.49 -30.33
CA ALA A 409 -2.87 24.26 -30.75
C ALA A 409 -2.83 24.58 -32.24
N ALA A 410 -1.67 25.00 -32.76
CA ALA A 410 -1.50 25.32 -34.18
C ALA A 410 -1.69 24.10 -35.10
N LEU A 411 -1.22 22.92 -34.70
CA LEU A 411 -1.43 21.69 -35.44
C LEU A 411 -2.85 21.16 -35.32
N ALA A 412 -3.49 21.33 -34.13
CA ALA A 412 -4.89 20.95 -33.89
C ALA A 412 -5.84 21.76 -34.80
N ALA A 413 -5.58 23.05 -35.00
CA ALA A 413 -6.33 23.89 -35.94
C ALA A 413 -6.26 23.40 -37.39
N LYS A 414 -5.19 22.64 -37.74
CA LYS A 414 -5.02 22.01 -39.05
C LYS A 414 -5.54 20.56 -39.11
N GLY A 415 -6.10 20.02 -38.04
CA GLY A 415 -6.52 18.62 -37.92
C GLY A 415 -5.36 17.61 -37.91
N LEU A 416 -4.12 18.08 -37.55
CA LEU A 416 -2.90 17.29 -37.53
C LEU A 416 -2.40 16.96 -36.15
N ALA A 417 -3.08 17.48 -35.10
CA ALA A 417 -2.81 17.08 -33.70
C ALA A 417 -4.09 17.16 -32.87
N LYS A 418 -4.07 16.44 -31.73
CA LYS A 418 -5.04 16.60 -30.64
C LYS A 418 -4.33 16.43 -29.29
N PRO A 419 -4.67 17.23 -28.27
CA PRO A 419 -4.21 16.97 -26.90
C PRO A 419 -4.71 15.59 -26.44
N VAL A 420 -3.86 14.82 -25.78
CA VAL A 420 -4.19 13.47 -25.28
C VAL A 420 -3.55 13.28 -23.92
N THR A 421 -4.32 12.73 -23.00
CA THR A 421 -3.82 12.22 -21.73
C THR A 421 -3.79 10.71 -21.78
N ASN A 422 -2.62 10.14 -21.58
CA ASN A 422 -2.41 8.69 -21.50
C ASN A 422 -2.06 8.30 -20.07
N TYR A 423 -2.36 7.05 -19.73
CA TYR A 423 -2.03 6.45 -18.45
C TYR A 423 -1.21 5.19 -18.68
N ARG A 424 -0.26 4.92 -17.76
CA ARG A 424 0.56 3.70 -17.79
C ARG A 424 -0.19 2.48 -17.22
N LEU A 425 -1.25 2.75 -16.44
CA LEU A 425 -2.12 1.72 -15.87
C LEU A 425 -2.67 0.81 -16.96
N HIS A 426 -2.66 -0.48 -16.72
CA HIS A 426 -3.25 -1.50 -17.58
C HIS A 426 -4.50 -2.11 -16.94
N ASP A 427 -5.35 -2.72 -17.78
CA ASP A 427 -6.53 -3.45 -17.28
C ASP A 427 -6.11 -4.63 -16.41
N TRP A 428 -6.86 -4.85 -15.34
CA TRP A 428 -6.60 -5.91 -14.37
C TRP A 428 -7.01 -7.26 -14.93
N CYS A 429 -6.05 -8.15 -15.19
CA CYS A 429 -6.31 -9.53 -15.62
C CYS A 429 -6.81 -10.37 -14.45
N ILE A 430 -8.06 -10.83 -14.55
CA ILE A 430 -8.76 -11.56 -13.48
C ILE A 430 -8.57 -13.07 -13.57
N SER A 431 -8.44 -13.63 -14.76
CA SER A 431 -8.38 -15.10 -14.96
C SER A 431 -7.13 -15.73 -14.35
N ARG A 432 -7.31 -16.80 -13.60
CA ARG A 432 -6.23 -17.64 -13.09
C ARG A 432 -6.48 -19.11 -13.47
N GLN A 433 -5.47 -19.74 -14.07
CA GLN A 433 -5.48 -21.16 -14.47
C GLN A 433 -5.08 -22.01 -13.27
N ARG A 434 -5.83 -21.85 -12.18
CA ARG A 434 -5.61 -22.52 -10.90
C ARG A 434 -6.91 -23.17 -10.44
N TYR A 435 -6.80 -23.98 -9.38
CA TYR A 435 -7.97 -24.64 -8.77
C TYR A 435 -8.54 -23.81 -7.62
N TRP A 436 -7.69 -23.32 -6.71
CA TRP A 436 -8.10 -22.74 -5.44
C TRP A 436 -8.45 -21.25 -5.56
N GLY A 437 -9.66 -20.97 -5.98
CA GLY A 437 -10.22 -19.63 -6.15
C GLY A 437 -11.70 -19.67 -6.48
N PRO A 438 -12.42 -18.53 -6.41
CA PRO A 438 -13.82 -18.46 -6.77
C PRO A 438 -13.99 -18.67 -8.27
N PRO A 439 -14.78 -19.66 -8.70
CA PRO A 439 -15.05 -19.88 -10.13
C PRO A 439 -15.70 -18.65 -10.78
N ILE A 440 -15.26 -18.29 -11.97
CA ILE A 440 -15.85 -17.18 -12.72
C ILE A 440 -17.24 -17.60 -13.20
N PRO A 441 -18.33 -16.86 -12.86
CA PRO A 441 -19.72 -17.32 -13.04
C PRO A 441 -20.25 -17.08 -14.47
N ILE A 442 -19.53 -17.62 -15.46
CA ILE A 442 -19.86 -17.50 -16.89
C ILE A 442 -20.03 -18.88 -17.52
N ILE A 443 -20.95 -18.95 -18.50
CA ILE A 443 -21.24 -20.13 -19.31
C ILE A 443 -21.11 -19.77 -20.79
N TYR A 444 -20.44 -20.63 -21.56
CA TYR A 444 -20.30 -20.50 -23.01
C TYR A 444 -21.25 -21.47 -23.72
N CYS A 445 -22.19 -20.91 -24.47
CA CYS A 445 -23.17 -21.65 -25.25
C CYS A 445 -22.96 -21.37 -26.75
N ASP A 446 -22.86 -22.40 -27.57
CA ASP A 446 -22.65 -22.25 -29.01
C ASP A 446 -23.79 -21.48 -29.70
N THR A 447 -25.01 -21.51 -29.12
CA THR A 447 -26.17 -20.78 -29.67
C THR A 447 -26.32 -19.38 -29.05
N CYS A 448 -26.05 -19.21 -27.76
CA CYS A 448 -26.33 -17.97 -27.00
C CYS A 448 -25.10 -17.12 -26.73
N GLY A 449 -23.90 -17.62 -27.09
CA GLY A 449 -22.63 -16.95 -26.81
C GLY A 449 -22.26 -17.00 -25.31
N THR A 450 -21.70 -15.92 -24.82
CA THR A 450 -21.33 -15.74 -23.40
C THR A 450 -22.58 -15.46 -22.57
N VAL A 451 -22.88 -16.31 -21.61
CA VAL A 451 -24.08 -16.24 -20.78
C VAL A 451 -23.67 -16.21 -19.30
N PRO A 452 -24.04 -15.16 -18.54
CA PRO A 452 -23.81 -15.13 -17.11
C PRO A 452 -24.68 -16.17 -16.39
N VAL A 453 -24.16 -16.76 -15.31
CA VAL A 453 -24.93 -17.58 -14.40
C VAL A 453 -26.03 -16.71 -13.75
N PRO A 454 -27.28 -17.14 -13.69
CA PRO A 454 -28.34 -16.42 -13.00
C PRO A 454 -27.99 -16.21 -11.51
N GLU A 455 -28.25 -15.01 -10.97
CA GLU A 455 -27.89 -14.68 -9.57
C GLU A 455 -28.49 -15.64 -8.53
N LYS A 456 -29.70 -16.14 -8.81
CA LYS A 456 -30.37 -17.13 -7.95
C LYS A 456 -29.63 -18.47 -7.87
N ASP A 457 -28.78 -18.75 -8.86
CA ASP A 457 -28.03 -20.01 -8.96
C ASP A 457 -26.58 -19.86 -8.43
N LEU A 458 -26.25 -18.68 -7.84
CA LEU A 458 -25.01 -18.46 -7.13
C LEU A 458 -25.07 -19.03 -5.70
N PRO A 459 -23.96 -19.56 -5.17
CA PRO A 459 -22.64 -19.62 -5.79
C PRO A 459 -22.47 -20.74 -6.80
N VAL A 460 -21.63 -20.53 -7.82
CA VAL A 460 -21.01 -21.63 -8.55
C VAL A 460 -19.97 -22.26 -7.63
N VAL A 461 -20.31 -23.37 -7.03
CA VAL A 461 -19.48 -24.02 -6.00
C VAL A 461 -18.25 -24.67 -6.64
N LEU A 462 -17.08 -24.47 -6.01
CA LEU A 462 -15.85 -25.14 -6.40
C LEU A 462 -15.98 -26.65 -6.18
N PRO A 463 -15.78 -27.51 -7.21
CA PRO A 463 -15.94 -28.95 -7.06
C PRO A 463 -14.75 -29.54 -6.28
N ALA A 464 -14.98 -30.64 -5.58
CA ALA A 464 -13.89 -31.46 -5.07
C ALA A 464 -13.12 -32.08 -6.25
N LEU A 465 -11.81 -31.83 -6.34
CA LEU A 465 -10.95 -32.33 -7.39
C LEU A 465 -9.70 -32.95 -6.74
N GLU A 466 -9.53 -34.27 -6.87
CA GLU A 466 -8.40 -34.98 -6.26
C GLU A 466 -7.05 -34.52 -6.84
N ASP A 467 -6.96 -34.41 -8.17
CA ASP A 467 -5.77 -33.86 -8.84
C ASP A 467 -6.01 -32.41 -9.28
N PHE A 468 -5.67 -31.49 -8.40
CA PHE A 468 -5.77 -30.05 -8.61
C PHE A 468 -4.46 -29.40 -9.09
N ARG A 469 -3.42 -30.19 -9.42
CA ARG A 469 -2.11 -29.66 -9.87
C ARG A 469 -2.22 -28.92 -11.19
N PRO A 470 -1.75 -27.68 -11.28
CA PRO A 470 -1.68 -26.95 -12.53
C PRO A 470 -0.58 -27.53 -13.44
N ASP A 471 -0.75 -27.33 -14.75
CA ASP A 471 0.23 -27.71 -15.76
C ASP A 471 0.60 -26.55 -16.68
N ASP A 472 1.44 -26.79 -17.69
CA ASP A 472 1.93 -25.77 -18.60
C ASP A 472 1.01 -25.52 -19.82
N SER A 473 -0.16 -26.17 -19.88
CA SER A 473 -1.12 -26.03 -20.98
C SER A 473 -1.79 -24.65 -21.04
N GLY A 474 -1.78 -23.91 -19.94
CA GLY A 474 -2.54 -22.67 -19.78
C GLY A 474 -4.04 -22.91 -19.57
N VAL A 475 -4.42 -24.15 -19.20
CA VAL A 475 -5.79 -24.54 -18.90
C VAL A 475 -5.91 -24.87 -17.42
N SER A 476 -6.99 -24.39 -16.78
CA SER A 476 -7.25 -24.64 -15.37
C SER A 476 -7.47 -26.15 -15.09
N PRO A 477 -7.03 -26.67 -13.92
CA PRO A 477 -7.37 -28.03 -13.50
C PRO A 477 -8.89 -28.31 -13.47
N LEU A 478 -9.73 -27.30 -13.29
CA LEU A 478 -11.20 -27.44 -13.34
C LEU A 478 -11.72 -27.94 -14.70
N ALA A 479 -10.97 -27.79 -15.78
CA ALA A 479 -11.31 -28.36 -17.08
C ALA A 479 -11.26 -29.89 -17.10
N ARG A 480 -10.71 -30.55 -16.05
CA ARG A 480 -10.71 -32.01 -15.88
C ARG A 480 -12.02 -32.51 -15.24
N ALA A 481 -12.81 -31.63 -14.60
CA ALA A 481 -14.07 -31.96 -13.94
C ALA A 481 -15.25 -31.86 -14.92
N GLU A 482 -15.38 -32.81 -15.87
CA GLU A 482 -16.35 -32.75 -16.96
C GLU A 482 -17.80 -32.62 -16.44
N SER A 483 -18.17 -33.38 -15.40
CA SER A 483 -19.50 -33.31 -14.77
C SER A 483 -19.81 -31.94 -14.14
N TRP A 484 -18.80 -31.16 -13.78
CA TRP A 484 -18.97 -29.84 -13.22
C TRP A 484 -19.05 -28.74 -14.28
N TYR A 485 -18.20 -28.79 -15.33
CA TYR A 485 -18.18 -27.71 -16.29
C TYR A 485 -19.19 -27.87 -17.44
N ARG A 486 -19.67 -29.07 -17.73
CA ARG A 486 -20.76 -29.29 -18.69
C ARG A 486 -22.11 -29.09 -18.02
N VAL A 487 -22.84 -28.08 -18.48
CA VAL A 487 -24.12 -27.66 -17.87
C VAL A 487 -25.13 -27.28 -18.94
N PRO A 488 -26.41 -27.32 -18.66
CA PRO A 488 -27.41 -26.73 -19.54
C PRO A 488 -27.28 -25.21 -19.57
N CYS A 489 -27.38 -24.61 -20.74
CA CYS A 489 -27.44 -23.17 -20.92
C CYS A 489 -28.68 -22.59 -20.24
N PRO A 490 -28.57 -21.60 -19.34
CA PRO A 490 -29.75 -21.05 -18.65
C PRO A 490 -30.69 -20.27 -19.59
N LYS A 491 -30.25 -19.91 -20.82
CA LYS A 491 -31.10 -19.21 -21.80
C LYS A 491 -31.86 -20.17 -22.73
N CYS A 492 -31.25 -21.26 -23.20
CA CYS A 492 -31.82 -22.11 -24.23
C CYS A 492 -31.88 -23.60 -23.85
N GLY A 493 -31.40 -24.03 -22.69
CA GLY A 493 -31.38 -25.40 -22.22
C GLY A 493 -30.38 -26.34 -22.92
N LYS A 494 -29.74 -25.94 -24.01
CA LYS A 494 -28.76 -26.77 -24.71
C LYS A 494 -27.50 -26.97 -23.86
N LEU A 495 -26.79 -28.08 -24.12
CA LEU A 495 -25.51 -28.33 -23.46
C LEU A 495 -24.52 -27.20 -23.73
N ALA A 496 -23.89 -26.71 -22.69
CA ALA A 496 -22.97 -25.59 -22.69
C ALA A 496 -21.81 -25.86 -21.72
N ARG A 497 -20.84 -24.95 -21.65
CA ARG A 497 -19.64 -25.12 -20.81
C ARG A 497 -19.49 -23.93 -19.87
N ARG A 498 -19.22 -24.20 -18.58
CA ARG A 498 -18.77 -23.16 -17.65
C ARG A 498 -17.38 -22.65 -18.01
N GLU A 499 -17.10 -21.43 -17.62
CA GLU A 499 -15.71 -20.97 -17.50
C GLU A 499 -14.98 -21.83 -16.47
N THR A 500 -13.75 -22.21 -16.78
CA THR A 500 -12.92 -23.07 -15.91
C THR A 500 -11.81 -22.32 -15.19
N ASP A 501 -11.55 -21.07 -15.58
CA ASP A 501 -10.66 -20.21 -14.80
C ASP A 501 -11.34 -19.75 -13.51
N VAL A 502 -10.54 -19.57 -12.48
CA VAL A 502 -10.95 -18.93 -11.22
C VAL A 502 -10.56 -17.46 -11.23
N SER A 503 -11.25 -16.66 -10.43
CA SER A 503 -10.90 -15.26 -10.25
C SER A 503 -9.60 -15.10 -9.45
N ASP A 504 -8.88 -14.02 -9.73
CA ASP A 504 -7.78 -13.56 -8.89
C ASP A 504 -8.25 -13.34 -7.44
N THR A 505 -7.50 -13.83 -6.47
CA THR A 505 -7.82 -13.68 -5.04
C THR A 505 -7.94 -12.22 -4.60
N PHE A 506 -7.28 -11.30 -5.30
CA PHE A 506 -7.44 -9.88 -5.02
C PHE A 506 -8.87 -9.37 -5.27
N LEU A 507 -9.70 -10.08 -6.03
CA LEU A 507 -11.11 -9.75 -6.14
C LEU A 507 -11.84 -10.03 -4.81
N ASP A 508 -11.49 -11.11 -4.12
CA ASP A 508 -12.07 -11.44 -2.82
C ASP A 508 -11.76 -10.37 -1.78
N SER A 509 -10.51 -9.91 -1.74
CA SER A 509 -10.07 -8.87 -0.81
C SER A 509 -10.46 -7.44 -1.22
N ALA A 510 -10.90 -7.22 -2.46
CA ALA A 510 -11.25 -5.87 -2.94
C ALA A 510 -12.58 -5.32 -2.39
N TRP A 511 -13.36 -6.11 -1.65
CA TRP A 511 -14.69 -5.70 -1.16
C TRP A 511 -15.05 -6.19 0.26
N TYR A 512 -14.19 -6.95 0.94
CA TYR A 512 -14.45 -7.59 2.23
C TYR A 512 -14.88 -6.61 3.33
N PHE A 513 -14.39 -5.38 3.28
CA PHE A 513 -14.77 -4.30 4.20
C PHE A 513 -16.25 -3.91 4.04
N LEU A 514 -16.84 -4.07 2.86
CA LEU A 514 -18.29 -3.90 2.64
C LEU A 514 -19.07 -5.05 3.27
N ARG A 515 -18.50 -6.26 3.27
CA ARG A 515 -19.16 -7.46 3.81
C ARG A 515 -19.24 -7.46 5.33
N TYR A 516 -18.20 -7.00 6.00
CA TYR A 516 -18.10 -7.12 7.46
C TYR A 516 -19.33 -6.64 8.23
N PRO A 517 -19.89 -5.44 8.02
CA PRO A 517 -21.05 -4.99 8.78
C PRO A 517 -22.31 -5.84 8.59
N SER A 518 -22.32 -6.72 7.58
CA SER A 518 -23.44 -7.58 7.20
C SER A 518 -23.01 -9.05 7.09
N ALA A 519 -21.96 -9.48 7.80
CA ALA A 519 -21.41 -10.83 7.68
C ALA A 519 -22.42 -11.92 8.09
N ASP A 520 -23.38 -11.59 8.93
CA ASP A 520 -24.48 -12.44 9.41
C ASP A 520 -25.66 -12.58 8.42
N ARG A 521 -25.66 -11.81 7.31
CA ARG A 521 -26.75 -11.82 6.31
C ARG A 521 -26.37 -12.63 5.08
N ASP A 522 -27.29 -13.52 4.66
CA ASP A 522 -27.10 -14.33 3.45
C ASP A 522 -27.91 -13.84 2.23
N ASP A 523 -28.83 -12.90 2.43
CA ASP A 523 -29.75 -12.42 1.39
C ASP A 523 -29.20 -11.26 0.55
N VAL A 524 -28.21 -10.55 1.07
CA VAL A 524 -27.56 -9.40 0.40
C VAL A 524 -26.02 -9.47 0.50
N PRO A 525 -25.28 -8.91 -0.46
CA PRO A 525 -23.80 -8.80 -0.35
C PRO A 525 -23.39 -7.92 0.82
N PHE A 526 -24.13 -6.84 1.02
CA PHE A 526 -23.98 -5.88 2.12
C PHE A 526 -25.28 -5.11 2.32
N ASP A 527 -25.61 -4.77 3.55
CA ASP A 527 -26.79 -4.00 3.90
C ASP A 527 -26.55 -2.50 3.62
N ALA A 528 -27.44 -1.88 2.88
CA ALA A 528 -27.28 -0.47 2.48
C ALA A 528 -27.27 0.50 3.67
N THR A 529 -28.04 0.20 4.74
CA THR A 529 -28.11 1.04 5.95
C THR A 529 -26.84 0.94 6.76
N LEU A 530 -26.34 -0.27 6.99
CA LEU A 530 -25.09 -0.52 7.70
C LEU A 530 -23.89 0.01 6.91
N THR A 531 -23.90 -0.19 5.60
CA THR A 531 -22.87 0.35 4.70
C THR A 531 -22.79 1.89 4.79
N LYS A 532 -23.94 2.57 4.76
CA LYS A 532 -23.98 4.03 4.91
C LYS A 532 -23.52 4.50 6.30
N LYS A 533 -23.74 3.70 7.34
CA LYS A 533 -23.39 4.03 8.73
C LYS A 533 -21.89 3.87 9.01
N TRP A 534 -21.28 2.81 8.48
CA TRP A 534 -19.92 2.42 8.86
C TRP A 534 -18.84 2.79 7.82
N LEU A 535 -19.24 3.07 6.57
CA LEU A 535 -18.28 3.33 5.49
C LEU A 535 -18.42 4.77 4.94
N PRO A 536 -17.32 5.33 4.43
CA PRO A 536 -15.96 4.72 4.28
C PRO A 536 -15.35 4.29 5.60
N VAL A 537 -14.48 3.26 5.55
CA VAL A 537 -13.73 2.79 6.73
C VAL A 537 -12.98 3.95 7.38
N ALA A 538 -13.16 4.17 8.68
CA ALA A 538 -12.62 5.33 9.39
C ALA A 538 -11.09 5.29 9.52
N SER A 539 -10.53 4.11 9.78
CA SER A 539 -9.08 3.87 9.85
C SER A 539 -8.74 2.51 9.26
N TYR A 540 -7.82 2.51 8.30
CA TYR A 540 -7.27 1.29 7.71
C TYR A 540 -5.75 1.27 7.88
N ILE A 541 -5.23 0.20 8.47
CA ILE A 541 -3.80 -0.01 8.70
C ILE A 541 -3.36 -1.28 7.99
N GLY A 542 -2.27 -1.19 7.22
CA GLY A 542 -1.77 -2.33 6.46
C GLY A 542 -0.40 -2.13 5.85
N GLY A 543 0.09 -3.13 5.12
CA GLY A 543 1.39 -3.10 4.47
C GLY A 543 1.42 -2.23 3.21
N ASN A 544 2.51 -1.48 3.01
CA ASN A 544 2.67 -0.62 1.83
C ASN A 544 2.93 -1.40 0.53
N GLU A 545 3.28 -2.68 0.63
CA GLU A 545 3.39 -3.61 -0.51
C GLU A 545 2.07 -3.78 -1.28
N HIS A 546 0.95 -3.52 -0.61
CA HIS A 546 -0.39 -3.58 -1.20
C HIS A 546 -0.83 -2.30 -1.92
N ALA A 547 0.04 -1.27 -2.00
CA ALA A 547 -0.30 0.03 -2.58
C ALA A 547 -0.87 -0.07 -4.00
N VAL A 548 -0.23 -0.84 -4.88
CA VAL A 548 -0.66 -1.02 -6.29
C VAL A 548 -1.44 -2.32 -6.53
N LEU A 549 -1.61 -3.14 -5.50
CA LEU A 549 -2.37 -4.39 -5.53
C LEU A 549 -3.74 -4.16 -4.87
N HIS A 550 -3.94 -4.75 -3.69
CA HIS A 550 -5.19 -4.72 -2.95
C HIS A 550 -5.81 -3.32 -2.81
N LEU A 551 -5.03 -2.31 -2.41
CA LEU A 551 -5.58 -0.96 -2.17
C LEU A 551 -6.13 -0.32 -3.45
N MET A 552 -5.44 -0.46 -4.56
CA MET A 552 -5.89 0.09 -5.84
C MET A 552 -7.11 -0.67 -6.36
N TYR A 553 -7.14 -1.98 -6.21
CA TYR A 553 -8.29 -2.79 -6.62
C TYR A 553 -9.52 -2.52 -5.74
N ALA A 554 -9.36 -2.35 -4.42
CA ALA A 554 -10.44 -1.98 -3.52
C ALA A 554 -11.06 -0.62 -3.88
N ARG A 555 -10.23 0.36 -4.25
CA ARG A 555 -10.68 1.67 -4.75
C ARG A 555 -11.46 1.54 -6.06
N PHE A 556 -10.92 0.80 -7.00
CA PHE A 556 -11.59 0.54 -8.29
C PHE A 556 -12.94 -0.14 -8.11
N ILE A 557 -13.01 -1.24 -7.35
CA ILE A 557 -14.27 -1.97 -7.10
C ILE A 557 -15.29 -1.05 -6.42
N THR A 558 -14.87 -0.23 -5.46
CA THR A 558 -15.77 0.73 -4.79
C THR A 558 -16.30 1.77 -5.76
N MET A 559 -15.46 2.37 -6.62
CA MET A 559 -15.87 3.31 -7.65
C MET A 559 -16.83 2.66 -8.65
N ALA A 560 -16.53 1.45 -9.10
CA ALA A 560 -17.39 0.71 -10.02
C ALA A 560 -18.76 0.40 -9.38
N LEU A 561 -18.79 -0.06 -8.13
CA LEU A 561 -20.04 -0.30 -7.40
C LEU A 561 -20.84 0.99 -7.16
N LYS A 562 -20.17 2.12 -6.96
CA LYS A 562 -20.82 3.44 -6.90
C LYS A 562 -21.50 3.79 -8.23
N ASP A 563 -20.79 3.68 -9.33
CA ASP A 563 -21.33 4.01 -10.66
C ASP A 563 -22.49 3.08 -11.05
N LEU A 564 -22.46 1.84 -10.57
CA LEU A 564 -23.55 0.86 -10.73
C LEU A 564 -24.71 1.06 -9.73
N GLY A 565 -24.61 2.03 -8.81
CA GLY A 565 -25.65 2.40 -7.87
C GLY A 565 -25.75 1.54 -6.61
N HIS A 566 -24.74 0.73 -6.29
CA HIS A 566 -24.73 -0.17 -5.14
C HIS A 566 -24.21 0.50 -3.85
N VAL A 567 -23.33 1.48 -3.96
CA VAL A 567 -22.80 2.28 -2.82
C VAL A 567 -22.84 3.78 -3.14
N SER A 568 -22.77 4.65 -2.11
CA SER A 568 -22.88 6.11 -2.29
C SER A 568 -21.54 6.85 -2.29
N PHE A 569 -20.43 6.18 -2.02
CA PHE A 569 -19.10 6.76 -1.90
C PHE A 569 -18.14 6.16 -2.95
N ALA A 570 -17.10 6.91 -3.31
CA ALA A 570 -16.11 6.51 -4.32
C ALA A 570 -14.85 5.88 -3.70
N GLU A 571 -14.50 6.29 -2.49
CA GLU A 571 -13.30 5.82 -1.80
C GLU A 571 -13.67 4.92 -0.61
N PRO A 572 -13.05 3.74 -0.50
CA PRO A 572 -13.40 2.77 0.55
C PRO A 572 -12.87 3.16 1.93
N PHE A 573 -11.75 3.90 2.00
CA PHE A 573 -10.99 4.15 3.21
C PHE A 573 -10.77 5.65 3.40
N ALA A 574 -11.35 6.23 4.46
CA ALA A 574 -11.17 7.64 4.78
C ALA A 574 -9.71 7.94 5.17
N ARG A 575 -9.11 7.05 5.96
CA ARG A 575 -7.70 7.14 6.39
C ARG A 575 -6.98 5.83 6.13
N PHE A 576 -5.80 5.90 5.51
CA PHE A 576 -4.89 4.76 5.39
C PHE A 576 -3.51 5.10 5.96
N ARG A 577 -2.96 4.19 6.77
CA ARG A 577 -1.59 4.29 7.29
C ARG A 577 -0.83 3.02 6.99
N ALA A 578 0.28 3.20 6.27
CA ALA A 578 1.21 2.10 6.04
C ALA A 578 2.04 1.85 7.30
N HIS A 579 2.10 0.59 7.75
CA HIS A 579 3.08 0.17 8.74
C HIS A 579 4.40 -0.21 8.08
N GLY A 580 5.49 -0.13 8.85
CA GLY A 580 6.82 -0.54 8.42
C GLY A 580 7.02 -2.06 8.42
N THR A 581 8.18 -2.49 7.98
CA THR A 581 8.54 -3.91 7.94
C THR A 581 9.44 -4.27 9.13
N ILE A 582 9.09 -5.37 9.82
CA ILE A 582 9.98 -5.96 10.81
C ILE A 582 11.01 -6.84 10.10
N VAL A 583 12.29 -6.55 10.36
CA VAL A 583 13.42 -7.33 9.89
C VAL A 583 14.01 -8.15 11.05
N LYS A 584 14.77 -9.18 10.75
CA LYS A 584 15.62 -9.89 11.72
C LYS A 584 17.05 -9.89 11.24
N ASP A 585 17.95 -9.38 12.08
CA ASP A 585 19.37 -9.25 11.77
C ASP A 585 19.60 -8.44 10.47
N GLY A 586 18.83 -7.34 10.31
CA GLY A 586 18.90 -6.43 9.16
C GLY A 586 18.30 -6.99 7.86
N ALA A 587 17.69 -8.19 7.86
CA ALA A 587 17.10 -8.80 6.69
C ALA A 587 15.58 -9.01 6.83
N LYS A 588 14.82 -8.79 5.74
CA LYS A 588 13.39 -9.11 5.71
C LYS A 588 13.18 -10.60 6.04
N MET A 589 12.24 -10.88 6.93
CA MET A 589 11.88 -12.24 7.29
C MET A 589 11.29 -12.97 6.08
N SER A 590 11.81 -14.14 5.78
CA SER A 590 11.26 -15.03 4.76
C SER A 590 11.52 -16.49 5.08
N LYS A 591 10.59 -17.38 4.69
CA LYS A 591 10.73 -18.83 4.89
C LYS A 591 11.92 -19.41 4.13
N SER A 592 12.24 -18.85 2.97
CA SER A 592 13.39 -19.28 2.17
C SER A 592 14.74 -18.98 2.84
N ARG A 593 14.80 -17.95 3.68
CA ARG A 593 15.99 -17.58 4.47
C ARG A 593 16.05 -18.26 5.83
N GLY A 594 14.97 -18.91 6.27
CA GLY A 594 14.90 -19.55 7.58
C GLY A 594 14.93 -18.60 8.77
N ASN A 595 14.73 -17.28 8.55
CA ASN A 595 14.78 -16.25 9.59
C ASN A 595 13.40 -15.80 10.09
N VAL A 596 12.35 -16.57 9.81
CA VAL A 596 10.99 -16.31 10.29
C VAL A 596 10.91 -16.60 11.78
N VAL A 597 10.41 -15.63 12.55
CA VAL A 597 10.26 -15.74 14.01
C VAL A 597 8.82 -16.12 14.34
N ASN A 598 8.64 -17.23 15.07
CA ASN A 598 7.33 -17.66 15.57
C ASN A 598 6.97 -16.87 16.83
N PRO A 599 5.81 -16.19 16.86
CA PRO A 599 5.37 -15.40 18.02
C PRO A 599 5.06 -16.26 19.27
N ASP A 600 4.63 -17.51 19.11
CA ASP A 600 4.17 -18.35 20.20
C ASP A 600 5.22 -18.50 21.30
N GLN A 601 6.50 -18.68 20.92
CA GLN A 601 7.62 -18.84 21.88
C GLN A 601 7.77 -17.61 22.78
N TYR A 602 7.55 -16.41 22.21
CA TYR A 602 7.67 -15.15 22.97
C TYR A 602 6.47 -14.92 23.88
N VAL A 603 5.27 -15.25 23.39
CA VAL A 603 4.05 -15.18 24.21
C VAL A 603 4.10 -16.19 25.36
N GLU A 604 4.60 -17.40 25.13
CA GLU A 604 4.77 -18.41 26.19
C GLU A 604 5.81 -17.99 27.24
N GLN A 605 6.92 -17.42 26.81
CA GLN A 605 8.02 -17.04 27.70
C GLN A 605 7.77 -15.73 28.45
N TRP A 606 7.20 -14.71 27.77
CA TRP A 606 7.16 -13.33 28.27
C TRP A 606 5.74 -12.81 28.53
N GLY A 607 4.74 -13.48 28.02
CA GLY A 607 3.36 -13.02 27.95
C GLY A 607 3.04 -12.16 26.73
N ALA A 608 1.75 -12.15 26.36
CA ALA A 608 1.24 -11.43 25.19
C ALA A 608 1.45 -9.92 25.32
N ASP A 609 1.14 -9.33 26.48
CA ASP A 609 1.25 -7.88 26.69
C ASP A 609 2.69 -7.39 26.65
N THR A 610 3.63 -8.15 27.21
CA THR A 610 5.06 -7.84 27.08
C THR A 610 5.49 -7.87 25.62
N PHE A 611 5.05 -8.87 24.88
CA PHE A 611 5.39 -9.03 23.47
C PHE A 611 4.76 -7.93 22.59
N ARG A 612 3.49 -7.58 22.81
CA ARG A 612 2.81 -6.46 22.15
C ARG A 612 3.59 -5.16 22.31
N MET A 613 3.89 -4.79 23.55
CA MET A 613 4.63 -3.56 23.86
C MET A 613 6.04 -3.58 23.27
N TYR A 614 6.71 -4.72 23.32
CA TYR A 614 8.05 -4.86 22.75
C TYR A 614 8.05 -4.59 21.24
N LEU A 615 7.11 -5.15 20.50
CA LEU A 615 6.99 -4.91 19.07
C LEU A 615 6.78 -3.43 18.75
N MET A 616 5.95 -2.74 19.52
CA MET A 616 5.69 -1.31 19.34
C MET A 616 6.84 -0.40 19.77
N PHE A 617 7.78 -0.93 20.58
CA PHE A 617 8.95 -0.20 21.05
C PHE A 617 10.18 -0.35 20.14
N LEU A 618 10.16 -1.24 19.14
CA LEU A 618 11.30 -1.51 18.25
C LEU A 618 11.73 -0.29 17.44
N GLY A 619 10.81 0.60 17.12
CA GLY A 619 11.03 1.79 16.30
C GLY A 619 9.73 2.49 15.93
N PRO A 620 9.77 3.55 15.10
CA PRO A 620 8.58 4.18 14.58
C PRO A 620 7.70 3.16 13.83
N TYR A 621 6.41 3.10 14.15
CA TYR A 621 5.52 2.07 13.58
C TYR A 621 5.45 2.11 12.05
N GLN A 622 5.56 3.29 11.45
CA GLN A 622 5.54 3.45 9.99
C GLN A 622 6.86 3.04 9.30
N GLU A 623 7.96 2.94 10.05
CA GLU A 623 9.28 2.54 9.53
C GLU A 623 9.56 1.05 9.81
N GLY A 624 8.97 0.51 10.89
CA GLY A 624 9.26 -0.83 11.38
C GLY A 624 10.46 -0.89 12.32
N GLY A 625 11.14 -2.02 12.36
CA GLY A 625 12.28 -2.19 13.25
C GLY A 625 13.02 -3.51 13.07
N ASP A 626 14.18 -3.63 13.75
CA ASP A 626 14.97 -4.86 13.76
C ASP A 626 14.66 -5.67 15.02
N PHE A 627 14.07 -6.85 14.83
CA PHE A 627 13.68 -7.74 15.92
C PHE A 627 14.90 -8.40 16.54
N ARG A 628 15.13 -8.13 17.83
CA ARG A 628 16.26 -8.64 18.62
C ARG A 628 15.79 -9.23 19.93
N ASP A 629 16.19 -10.46 20.26
CA ASP A 629 15.73 -11.18 21.44
C ASP A 629 16.04 -10.47 22.76
N ALA A 630 17.11 -9.69 22.83
CA ALA A 630 17.57 -9.04 24.06
C ALA A 630 16.67 -7.89 24.57
N GLY A 631 15.91 -7.23 23.69
CA GLY A 631 15.16 -6.02 24.05
C GLY A 631 13.91 -6.27 24.90
N ILE A 632 13.29 -7.44 24.78
CA ILE A 632 12.00 -7.76 25.38
C ILE A 632 12.04 -7.76 26.91
N SER A 633 13.18 -8.13 27.50
CA SER A 633 13.38 -8.13 28.96
C SER A 633 13.25 -6.74 29.57
N GLY A 634 13.52 -5.67 28.82
CA GLY A 634 13.35 -4.29 29.24
C GLY A 634 11.87 -3.94 29.45
N ILE A 635 11.02 -4.35 28.54
CA ILE A 635 9.56 -4.16 28.63
C ILE A 635 9.01 -4.98 29.80
N ARG A 636 9.46 -6.22 29.97
CA ARG A 636 9.02 -7.03 31.11
C ARG A 636 9.34 -6.35 32.45
N ARG A 637 10.56 -5.86 32.62
CA ARG A 637 10.95 -5.10 33.85
C ARG A 637 10.12 -3.83 34.01
N PHE A 638 9.70 -3.18 32.95
CA PHE A 638 8.80 -2.03 33.03
C PHE A 638 7.44 -2.44 33.58
N LEU A 639 6.82 -3.50 33.06
CA LEU A 639 5.53 -4.01 33.58
C LEU A 639 5.65 -4.49 35.02
N ASP A 640 6.73 -5.17 35.41
CA ASP A 640 6.98 -5.58 36.78
C ASP A 640 7.06 -4.39 37.74
N LYS A 641 7.63 -3.25 37.31
CA LYS A 641 7.66 -2.01 38.12
C LYS A 641 6.26 -1.44 38.31
N VAL A 642 5.44 -1.39 37.25
CA VAL A 642 4.04 -0.91 37.32
C VAL A 642 3.23 -1.81 38.26
N TRP A 643 3.40 -3.14 38.11
CA TRP A 643 2.74 -4.10 38.96
C TRP A 643 3.03 -3.87 40.48
N ALA A 644 4.31 -3.69 40.82
CA ALA A 644 4.73 -3.42 42.21
C ALA A 644 4.10 -2.13 42.77
N LEU A 645 4.00 -1.08 41.96
CA LEU A 645 3.33 0.19 42.37
C LEU A 645 1.84 -0.02 42.63
N VAL A 646 1.14 -0.76 41.77
CA VAL A 646 -0.31 -1.04 41.92
C VAL A 646 -0.58 -1.94 43.13
N GLU A 647 0.22 -2.99 43.33
CA GLU A 647 0.11 -3.87 44.51
C GLU A 647 0.30 -3.11 45.84
N THR A 648 1.30 -2.22 45.89
CA THR A 648 1.56 -1.39 47.06
C THR A 648 0.38 -0.45 47.38
N ALA A 649 -0.10 0.25 46.38
CA ALA A 649 -1.24 1.17 46.50
C ALA A 649 -2.55 0.45 46.88
N GLY A 650 -2.80 -0.73 46.33
CA GLY A 650 -3.97 -1.55 46.65
C GLY A 650 -3.98 -1.99 48.12
N THR A 651 -2.82 -2.36 48.68
CA THR A 651 -2.69 -2.76 50.08
C THR A 651 -2.77 -1.58 51.05
N GLU A 652 -2.21 -0.43 50.72
CA GLU A 652 -2.26 0.80 51.52
C GLU A 652 -3.66 1.44 51.51
N ALA A 653 -4.38 1.39 50.40
CA ALA A 653 -5.76 1.89 50.30
C ALA A 653 -6.72 1.07 51.19
N GLN A 654 -6.46 -0.24 51.35
CA GLN A 654 -7.22 -1.12 52.26
C GLN A 654 -6.85 -0.89 53.74
N ALA A 655 -5.63 -0.47 54.01
CA ALA A 655 -5.13 -0.35 55.40
C ALA A 655 -5.30 1.05 56.01
N HIS A 656 -5.18 2.14 55.28
CA HIS A 656 -5.00 3.49 55.83
C HIS A 656 -5.73 4.62 55.09
N GLY A 657 -6.61 4.37 54.09
CA GLY A 657 -7.39 5.43 53.42
C GLY A 657 -6.52 6.49 52.74
N GLY A 658 -5.40 6.11 52.15
CA GLY A 658 -4.49 6.85 51.31
C GLY A 658 -4.45 8.39 51.43
N THR A 659 -3.77 8.92 52.49
CA THR A 659 -3.76 10.37 52.77
C THR A 659 -2.54 11.14 52.23
N GLY A 660 -1.66 10.47 51.51
CA GLY A 660 -0.52 11.13 50.85
C GLY A 660 -0.98 12.04 49.71
N LYS A 661 -0.66 13.36 49.78
CA LYS A 661 -0.83 14.24 48.64
C LYS A 661 0.38 14.07 47.72
N PRO A 662 0.16 13.89 46.39
CA PRO A 662 1.28 13.83 45.43
C PRO A 662 1.99 15.19 45.37
N SER A 663 3.27 15.19 45.06
CA SER A 663 3.98 16.45 44.82
C SER A 663 3.39 17.18 43.60
N PRO A 664 3.37 18.52 43.58
CA PRO A 664 2.90 19.28 42.45
C PRO A 664 3.65 18.93 41.14
N GLU A 665 4.91 18.57 41.26
CA GLU A 665 5.75 18.16 40.14
C GLU A 665 5.28 16.81 39.55
N LEU A 666 4.95 15.85 40.39
CA LEU A 666 4.45 14.55 39.98
C LEU A 666 3.06 14.68 39.27
N VAL A 667 2.21 15.59 39.80
CA VAL A 667 0.93 15.93 39.15
C VAL A 667 1.16 16.56 37.76
N ARG A 668 2.09 17.52 37.65
CA ARG A 668 2.44 18.10 36.33
C ARG A 668 3.00 17.04 35.38
N MET A 669 3.84 16.15 35.89
CA MET A 669 4.38 15.02 35.06
C MET A 669 3.25 14.13 34.54
N MET A 670 2.26 13.80 35.36
CA MET A 670 1.06 13.06 34.93
C MET A 670 0.37 13.77 33.78
N HIS A 671 0.05 15.05 33.89
CA HIS A 671 -0.65 15.80 32.83
C HIS A 671 0.16 15.87 31.53
N ARG A 672 1.48 16.07 31.62
CA ARG A 672 2.38 16.02 30.44
C ARG A 672 2.41 14.63 29.80
N THR A 673 2.46 13.59 30.61
CA THR A 673 2.45 12.20 30.10
C THR A 673 1.13 11.87 29.43
N ILE A 674 -0.02 12.26 30.02
CA ILE A 674 -1.33 12.06 29.38
C ILE A 674 -1.37 12.77 28.03
N GLN A 675 -0.99 14.04 27.96
CA GLN A 675 -0.98 14.81 26.71
C GLN A 675 -0.10 14.12 25.65
N ARG A 676 1.13 13.75 26.01
CA ARG A 676 2.10 13.16 25.08
C ARG A 676 1.63 11.80 24.60
N VAL A 677 1.28 10.90 25.52
CA VAL A 677 0.85 9.52 25.15
C VAL A 677 -0.41 9.55 24.30
N THR A 678 -1.38 10.43 24.63
CA THR A 678 -2.61 10.58 23.82
C THR A 678 -2.31 11.06 22.40
N SER A 679 -1.45 12.08 22.26
CA SER A 679 -1.04 12.61 20.96
C SER A 679 -0.26 11.56 20.14
N ASP A 680 0.75 10.94 20.77
CA ASP A 680 1.63 9.97 20.10
C ASP A 680 0.83 8.73 19.66
N THR A 681 -0.12 8.25 20.48
CA THR A 681 -0.99 7.12 20.14
C THR A 681 -1.89 7.46 18.94
N ALA A 682 -2.47 8.65 18.92
CA ALA A 682 -3.31 9.12 17.80
C ALA A 682 -2.53 9.22 16.49
N SER A 683 -1.23 9.54 16.56
CA SER A 683 -0.32 9.67 15.43
C SER A 683 0.37 8.36 15.03
N LEU A 684 0.14 7.27 15.78
CA LEU A 684 0.81 5.95 15.62
C LEU A 684 2.31 5.99 16.00
N ASP A 685 2.74 6.95 16.85
CA ASP A 685 4.10 7.07 17.36
C ASP A 685 4.23 6.27 18.67
N TYR A 686 3.96 4.97 18.59
CA TYR A 686 3.82 4.08 19.75
C TYR A 686 5.08 3.96 20.59
N ASN A 687 6.26 3.97 19.97
CA ASN A 687 7.54 3.88 20.66
C ASN A 687 7.79 5.08 21.59
N THR A 688 7.42 6.30 21.16
CA THR A 688 7.56 7.52 21.98
C THR A 688 6.51 7.59 23.09
N ALA A 689 5.29 7.10 22.84
CA ALA A 689 4.27 6.94 23.86
C ALA A 689 4.72 5.98 24.97
N ILE A 690 5.29 4.82 24.61
CA ILE A 690 5.83 3.85 25.57
C ILE A 690 7.00 4.47 26.38
N ALA A 691 7.91 5.20 25.71
CA ALA A 691 8.99 5.90 26.38
C ALA A 691 8.49 6.92 27.43
N ALA A 692 7.45 7.70 27.07
CA ALA A 692 6.84 8.65 28.00
C ALA A 692 6.21 7.97 29.22
N MET A 693 5.57 6.81 29.04
CA MET A 693 5.06 6.01 30.16
C MET A 693 6.19 5.47 31.03
N MET A 694 7.33 5.06 30.45
CA MET A 694 8.51 4.62 31.21
C MET A 694 9.11 5.75 32.07
N GLU A 695 9.20 6.96 31.53
CA GLU A 695 9.65 8.16 32.26
C GLU A 695 8.72 8.45 33.46
N TYR A 696 7.41 8.37 33.21
CA TYR A 696 6.41 8.58 34.24
C TYR A 696 6.48 7.52 35.37
N VAL A 697 6.67 6.25 35.03
CA VAL A 697 6.85 5.17 36.03
C VAL A 697 8.09 5.39 36.90
N ASN A 698 9.18 5.87 36.32
CA ASN A 698 10.36 6.21 37.12
C ASN A 698 10.07 7.35 38.12
N ALA A 699 9.39 8.41 37.70
CA ALA A 699 8.96 9.50 38.58
C ALA A 699 7.99 9.04 39.70
N LEU A 700 7.04 8.12 39.36
CA LEU A 700 6.16 7.52 40.35
C LEU A 700 6.90 6.72 41.42
N ARG A 701 7.97 6.01 41.07
CA ARG A 701 8.79 5.23 42.00
C ARG A 701 9.63 6.12 42.93
N ASP A 702 10.07 7.26 42.42
CA ASP A 702 10.88 8.21 43.20
C ASP A 702 10.01 9.15 44.06
N GLY A 703 8.69 9.18 43.80
CA GLY A 703 7.72 10.02 44.49
C GLY A 703 6.75 9.24 45.41
N THR A 704 5.62 9.86 45.71
CA THR A 704 4.50 9.23 46.46
C THR A 704 3.37 8.93 45.45
N PRO A 705 3.26 7.72 44.94
CA PRO A 705 2.21 7.35 43.98
C PRO A 705 0.86 7.32 44.72
N THR A 706 -0.12 8.03 44.17
CA THR A 706 -1.52 7.94 44.64
C THR A 706 -2.34 7.10 43.67
N ARG A 707 -3.52 6.66 44.13
CA ARG A 707 -4.45 5.88 43.32
C ARG A 707 -4.76 6.57 41.96
N ASP A 708 -5.09 7.86 41.99
CA ASP A 708 -5.43 8.63 40.76
C ASP A 708 -4.29 8.66 39.74
N LEU A 709 -3.04 8.76 40.21
CA LEU A 709 -1.86 8.74 39.33
C LEU A 709 -1.68 7.37 38.67
N LEU A 710 -1.96 6.28 39.42
CA LEU A 710 -1.87 4.91 38.91
C LEU A 710 -3.06 4.56 37.98
N GLU A 711 -4.26 5.07 38.28
CA GLU A 711 -5.41 4.95 37.38
C GLU A 711 -5.12 5.61 36.01
N SER A 712 -4.55 6.83 36.03
CA SER A 712 -4.15 7.53 34.82
C SER A 712 -3.13 6.72 34.01
N LEU A 713 -2.11 6.16 34.67
CA LEU A 713 -1.12 5.28 34.01
C LEU A 713 -1.78 4.01 33.45
N THR A 714 -2.68 3.40 34.19
CA THR A 714 -3.37 2.16 33.78
C THR A 714 -4.23 2.40 32.53
N LEU A 715 -4.93 3.53 32.47
CA LEU A 715 -5.71 3.93 31.27
C LEU A 715 -4.82 4.18 30.05
N LEU A 716 -3.63 4.78 30.23
CA LEU A 716 -2.67 4.98 29.13
C LEU A 716 -2.04 3.65 28.65
N LEU A 717 -1.87 2.68 29.55
CA LEU A 717 -1.36 1.34 29.21
C LEU A 717 -2.40 0.44 28.53
N ALA A 718 -3.70 0.69 28.73
CA ALA A 718 -4.78 -0.19 28.29
C ALA A 718 -4.74 -0.53 26.77
N PRO A 719 -4.42 0.38 25.84
CA PRO A 719 -4.26 0.01 24.44
C PRO A 719 -3.06 -0.92 24.18
N TYR A 720 -1.98 -0.76 24.90
CA TYR A 720 -0.70 -1.43 24.67
C TYR A 720 -0.61 -2.81 25.34
N ALA A 721 -1.07 -2.89 26.58
CA ALA A 721 -1.01 -4.06 27.44
C ALA A 721 -2.39 -4.34 28.06
N PRO A 722 -3.38 -4.78 27.26
CA PRO A 722 -4.77 -4.80 27.66
C PRO A 722 -5.10 -5.75 28.82
N HIS A 723 -4.49 -6.94 28.86
CA HIS A 723 -4.74 -7.88 29.95
C HIS A 723 -4.14 -7.36 31.27
N PHE A 724 -2.92 -6.83 31.19
CA PHE A 724 -2.23 -6.21 32.30
C PHE A 724 -3.01 -5.01 32.87
N ALA A 725 -3.49 -4.15 31.98
CA ALA A 725 -4.26 -2.97 32.37
C ALA A 725 -5.60 -3.31 33.04
N GLU A 726 -6.31 -4.30 32.55
CA GLU A 726 -7.55 -4.81 33.16
C GLU A 726 -7.27 -5.34 34.60
N GLU A 727 -6.18 -6.10 34.77
CA GLU A 727 -5.80 -6.63 36.09
C GLU A 727 -5.40 -5.51 37.05
N CYS A 728 -4.64 -4.52 36.60
CA CYS A 728 -4.29 -3.35 37.40
C CYS A 728 -5.54 -2.54 37.78
N TRP A 729 -6.47 -2.37 36.86
CA TRP A 729 -7.73 -1.65 37.05
C TRP A 729 -8.61 -2.34 38.11
N GLU A 730 -8.73 -3.67 38.04
CA GLU A 730 -9.41 -4.45 39.10
C GLU A 730 -8.74 -4.33 40.45
N ARG A 731 -7.40 -4.36 40.53
CA ARG A 731 -6.61 -4.23 41.76
C ARG A 731 -6.69 -2.83 42.37
N LEU A 732 -6.90 -1.82 41.55
CA LEU A 732 -7.21 -0.46 42.02
C LEU A 732 -8.67 -0.30 42.50
N GLY A 733 -9.48 -1.39 42.49
CA GLY A 733 -10.81 -1.45 43.11
C GLY A 733 -11.95 -1.17 42.11
N HIS A 734 -11.72 -1.20 40.83
CA HIS A 734 -12.77 -1.05 39.81
C HIS A 734 -13.41 -2.40 39.47
N THR A 735 -14.68 -2.37 39.11
CA THR A 735 -15.47 -3.58 38.72
C THR A 735 -15.86 -3.62 37.26
N THR A 736 -15.73 -2.49 36.57
CA THR A 736 -15.95 -2.37 35.10
C THR A 736 -14.66 -2.60 34.33
N SER A 737 -14.76 -2.83 33.04
CA SER A 737 -13.58 -2.91 32.17
C SER A 737 -12.86 -1.57 32.10
N VAL A 738 -11.53 -1.61 32.08
CA VAL A 738 -10.69 -0.42 31.84
C VAL A 738 -11.04 0.27 30.53
N MET A 739 -11.52 -0.49 29.53
CA MET A 739 -11.92 0.02 28.21
C MET A 739 -13.20 0.86 28.21
N ASP A 740 -13.98 0.82 29.31
CA ASP A 740 -15.21 1.59 29.46
C ASP A 740 -15.00 2.88 30.29
N ALA A 741 -13.79 3.10 30.82
CA ALA A 741 -13.50 4.24 31.69
C ALA A 741 -13.25 5.56 30.94
N GLY A 742 -12.91 5.49 29.66
CA GLY A 742 -12.54 6.64 28.85
C GLY A 742 -11.06 7.06 28.99
N LEU A 743 -10.60 7.94 28.10
CA LEU A 743 -9.24 8.47 28.16
C LEU A 743 -9.05 9.36 29.41
N PRO A 744 -7.88 9.29 30.06
CA PRO A 744 -7.57 10.19 31.18
C PRO A 744 -7.50 11.63 30.66
N ARG A 745 -8.02 12.56 31.44
CA ARG A 745 -8.04 13.98 31.10
C ARG A 745 -6.79 14.68 31.61
N PHE A 746 -6.25 15.60 30.83
CA PHE A 746 -5.17 16.47 31.28
C PHE A 746 -5.61 17.94 31.30
N ASP A 747 -5.02 18.69 32.24
CA ASP A 747 -5.15 20.15 32.29
C ASP A 747 -4.00 20.75 31.45
N PRO A 748 -4.29 21.48 30.36
CA PRO A 748 -3.25 22.12 29.55
C PRO A 748 -2.34 23.06 30.35
N ALA A 749 -2.85 23.71 31.41
CA ALA A 749 -2.05 24.61 32.22
C ALA A 749 -1.02 23.86 33.09
N LEU A 750 -1.35 22.63 33.50
CA LEU A 750 -0.45 21.77 34.26
C LEU A 750 0.48 20.93 33.39
N ALA A 751 0.11 20.78 32.12
CA ALA A 751 0.93 20.04 31.15
C ALA A 751 2.10 20.86 30.58
N VAL A 752 2.10 22.17 30.78
CA VAL A 752 3.18 23.06 30.36
C VAL A 752 4.44 22.75 31.20
N ALA A 753 5.56 22.51 30.53
CA ALA A 753 6.86 22.40 31.20
C ALA A 753 7.33 23.78 31.71
N ASP A 754 7.74 23.84 32.95
CA ASP A 754 8.35 25.06 33.53
C ASP A 754 9.73 25.32 32.89
N GLU A 755 10.38 24.28 32.40
CA GLU A 755 11.66 24.32 31.69
C GLU A 755 11.54 23.72 30.29
N VAL A 756 12.31 24.25 29.36
CA VAL A 756 12.35 23.79 27.96
C VAL A 756 13.80 23.61 27.50
N GLU A 757 14.01 22.66 26.62
CA GLU A 757 15.32 22.41 26.03
C GLU A 757 15.53 23.36 24.84
N PHE A 758 16.49 24.27 24.98
CA PHE A 758 16.98 25.09 23.89
C PHE A 758 18.08 24.36 23.12
N VAL A 759 17.88 24.14 21.84
CA VAL A 759 18.94 23.67 20.96
C VAL A 759 19.89 24.81 20.66
N VAL A 760 21.16 24.67 21.03
CA VAL A 760 22.18 25.71 20.75
C VAL A 760 22.98 25.32 19.51
N GLN A 761 22.96 26.21 18.54
CA GLN A 761 23.73 26.08 17.29
C GLN A 761 24.81 27.15 17.19
N VAL A 762 25.92 26.81 16.53
CA VAL A 762 26.95 27.75 16.10
C VAL A 762 27.13 27.58 14.59
N GLY A 763 26.83 28.62 13.83
CA GLY A 763 26.89 28.58 12.36
C GLY A 763 25.94 27.52 11.76
N GLY A 764 24.73 27.35 12.33
CA GLY A 764 23.70 26.36 11.89
C GLY A 764 23.94 24.91 12.31
N LYS A 765 25.06 24.62 13.03
CA LYS A 765 25.35 23.24 13.52
C LYS A 765 25.08 23.15 15.01
N VAL A 766 24.33 22.14 15.44
CA VAL A 766 24.05 21.88 16.85
C VAL A 766 25.34 21.62 17.63
N ARG A 767 25.52 22.35 18.74
CA ARG A 767 26.72 22.27 19.61
C ARG A 767 26.39 21.94 21.03
N SER A 768 25.20 22.32 21.53
CA SER A 768 24.74 22.01 22.86
C SER A 768 23.23 22.01 22.94
N ARG A 769 22.73 21.59 24.10
CA ARG A 769 21.33 21.64 24.51
C ARG A 769 21.26 22.15 25.91
N LEU A 770 20.53 23.22 26.14
CA LEU A 770 20.41 23.89 27.44
C LEU A 770 18.98 23.77 27.96
N THR A 771 18.83 23.36 29.17
CA THR A 771 17.54 23.42 29.88
C THR A 771 17.39 24.78 30.51
N LEU A 772 16.42 25.57 30.08
CA LEU A 772 16.12 26.91 30.60
C LEU A 772 14.64 27.03 30.97
N ALA A 773 14.31 27.94 31.83
CA ALA A 773 12.92 28.24 32.16
C ALA A 773 12.12 28.63 30.89
N ARG A 774 10.90 28.17 30.76
CA ARG A 774 10.00 28.54 29.67
C ARG A 774 9.77 30.06 29.67
N GLY A 775 9.77 30.67 28.49
CA GLY A 775 9.66 32.12 28.34
C GLY A 775 10.96 32.85 28.66
N THR A 776 12.10 32.14 28.76
CA THR A 776 13.42 32.79 28.95
C THR A 776 13.64 33.81 27.85
N PRO A 777 13.91 35.09 28.21
CA PRO A 777 14.22 36.13 27.24
C PRO A 777 15.44 35.80 26.37
N GLU A 778 15.47 36.31 25.16
CA GLU A 778 16.57 36.06 24.21
C GLU A 778 17.94 36.38 24.83
N GLU A 779 18.06 37.48 25.51
CA GLU A 779 19.35 37.93 26.13
C GLU A 779 19.86 36.91 27.16
N VAL A 780 18.95 36.35 27.98
CA VAL A 780 19.29 35.35 28.99
C VAL A 780 19.64 34.01 28.36
N ALA A 781 18.88 33.59 27.34
CA ALA A 781 19.16 32.35 26.61
C ALA A 781 20.49 32.41 25.85
N VAL A 782 20.79 33.55 25.22
CA VAL A 782 22.05 33.76 24.54
C VAL A 782 23.23 33.80 25.52
N ALA A 783 23.07 34.47 26.69
CA ALA A 783 24.11 34.48 27.72
C ALA A 783 24.40 33.06 28.25
N ALA A 784 23.35 32.27 28.51
CA ALA A 784 23.51 30.88 28.91
C ALA A 784 24.19 30.02 27.84
N ALA A 785 23.82 30.22 26.55
CA ALA A 785 24.45 29.54 25.44
C ALA A 785 25.96 29.88 25.30
N LEU A 786 26.32 31.13 25.45
CA LEU A 786 27.72 31.58 25.40
C LEU A 786 28.52 31.13 26.64
N ALA A 787 27.85 30.87 27.77
CA ALA A 787 28.50 30.37 28.97
C ALA A 787 28.78 28.85 28.91
N ASP A 788 28.07 28.09 28.04
CA ASP A 788 28.19 26.65 27.93
C ASP A 788 29.58 26.24 27.42
N PRO A 789 30.28 25.33 28.13
CA PRO A 789 31.61 24.87 27.76
C PRO A 789 31.71 24.22 26.37
N ALA A 790 30.63 23.54 25.93
CA ALA A 790 30.58 22.91 24.62
C ALA A 790 30.46 23.97 23.50
N VAL A 791 29.76 25.06 23.74
CA VAL A 791 29.58 26.17 22.79
C VAL A 791 30.84 27.04 22.75
N ARG A 792 31.49 27.32 23.90
CA ARG A 792 32.72 28.11 24.00
C ARG A 792 33.85 27.61 23.11
N LYS A 793 33.98 26.32 22.92
CA LYS A 793 34.97 25.69 22.03
C LYS A 793 34.84 26.14 20.57
N PHE A 794 33.66 26.60 20.17
CA PHE A 794 33.36 27.01 18.79
C PHE A 794 33.26 28.52 18.62
N THR A 795 33.01 29.26 19.73
CA THR A 795 32.95 30.71 19.70
C THR A 795 34.31 31.36 19.96
N GLU A 796 35.28 30.61 20.58
CA GLU A 796 36.63 31.11 20.91
C GLU A 796 36.61 32.47 21.66
N GLY A 797 35.53 32.72 22.44
CA GLY A 797 35.35 33.99 23.13
C GLY A 797 34.87 35.15 22.26
N LYS A 798 34.61 34.93 20.97
CA LYS A 798 34.04 35.94 20.07
C LYS A 798 32.58 36.16 20.32
N GLN A 799 32.12 37.42 20.21
CA GLN A 799 30.69 37.72 20.20
C GLN A 799 30.06 37.37 18.84
N PRO A 800 28.83 36.83 18.83
CA PRO A 800 28.18 36.51 17.56
C PRO A 800 27.83 37.79 16.79
N ASN A 801 28.07 37.76 15.46
CA ASN A 801 27.68 38.85 14.56
C ASN A 801 26.16 38.94 14.39
N LYS A 802 25.47 37.80 14.51
CA LYS A 802 24.03 37.70 14.43
C LYS A 802 23.55 36.53 15.31
N VAL A 803 22.42 36.75 15.98
CA VAL A 803 21.73 35.71 16.70
C VAL A 803 20.39 35.39 16.02
N VAL A 804 20.06 34.14 15.88
CA VAL A 804 18.70 33.71 15.49
C VAL A 804 18.12 33.00 16.71
N PHE A 805 17.13 33.66 17.30
CA PHE A 805 16.42 33.13 18.48
C PHE A 805 15.03 32.71 18.12
N VAL A 806 14.66 31.53 18.53
CA VAL A 806 13.30 31.02 18.47
C VAL A 806 12.89 30.75 19.92
N PRO A 807 11.90 31.49 20.47
CA PRO A 807 11.47 31.33 21.84
C PRO A 807 11.21 29.87 22.20
N ASP A 808 11.68 29.45 23.36
CA ASP A 808 11.51 28.12 23.94
C ASP A 808 12.04 26.93 23.08
N ARG A 809 12.92 27.23 22.07
CA ARG A 809 13.31 26.19 21.12
C ARG A 809 14.78 26.24 20.67
N LEU A 810 15.26 27.41 20.26
CA LEU A 810 16.55 27.49 19.56
C LEU A 810 17.29 28.78 19.84
N VAL A 811 18.60 28.68 20.04
CA VAL A 811 19.56 29.76 19.95
C VAL A 811 20.59 29.38 18.88
N ASN A 812 20.69 30.14 17.77
CA ASN A 812 21.75 29.95 16.79
C ASN A 812 22.67 31.16 16.75
N LEU A 813 23.92 30.96 17.11
CA LEU A 813 24.97 31.98 17.14
C LEU A 813 25.71 31.96 15.80
N VAL A 814 25.64 33.02 15.03
CA VAL A 814 26.39 33.21 13.77
C VAL A 814 27.59 34.09 14.07
N LEU A 815 28.81 33.52 13.94
CA LEU A 815 30.09 34.18 14.18
C LEU A 815 30.56 34.98 12.98
#